data_8aec132b9a2bda42fc3d41138b2139d7
#
_entry.id   8aec132b9a2bda42fc3d41138b2139d7
#
_cell.length_a   1.000
_cell.length_b   1.000
_cell.length_c   1.000
_cell.angle_alpha   90.00
_cell.angle_beta   90.00
_cell.angle_gamma   90.00
#
_symmetry.space_group_name_H-M   'P 1'
#
loop_
_entity.id
_entity.type
_entity.pdbx_description
1 polymer ?
#
loop_
_entity_poly.entity_id
_entity_poly.type
_entity_poly.pdbx_seq_one_letter_code
_entity_poly.pdbx_strand_id
1 'polypeptide(L)'
;MKLVAIVGTNAKQSYNRSLLQFMKRHFASKADIEILEITDVPMFNETDDQTDTPIIQKFNQAISKADGVIISTPEHNHTIPSSLNSLLEWLSFNIHPLDGKPTMIVGASYDIQGSSRAQLHLRQILDAPGVNATVMPGSEFLLGRAHRAFDDNGDLIDERTVDFLDSCFYRFLRFVSVANQLNLPEEVRFEPGTYHVTTEGHNGKLPMDVTVSEDRIEKIEIDSSGESSGIADVVFTRIPAEIIEGQTLNVDAVSGASVTSNGVLDGVARAVKQAGANPDVLRKRSKAPSALDKEDKTYQADVVIVGGGGAGLAAAAAVLQAGKKPIIVEKFPAIGGNTVRAGGPMNAPDPAWQGTFTAHPGEAHTLQELIATDESTIDSEYLEDFRALKVEVEQYLQNPSYLFDSTLLYRIQTYIGGKRKDLQGNEIHGQYDLVSVLTERALESVRWLEDIGVEFVRSEVTMPVGALWRRGHKPVQPMGYAFISVLQKYVLEHGGKILTDSPVKELLVKDGAVKGVRAEGRNGQTIIVNADAVVLASGGFGANTKMLQKYNTYWTEIADDIATSNTPAVTGDGILLGQSVGADLVDMGFSQMMPVSDPVTGALFSGLQVPPANFIMVNTEGKRFVDEYGSRDKLSQAAIDNGGLFYLIADERIKETAYNTSQEKIDAQVKAGTLYRADTIEELAVQIGVNPQVLVETIKNYNSYVDAGFDPEFNKGSFDLKCEVAPFYATPRKPAVHHTMGGLKIDTLTHVLNENGQIIPGLYAAGEVAGGLHAGNRLGGNSLTDIFTFGRIAGQTAVKENC
;
A
#
# COMPACT_ATOMS: atom_id res chain seq x y z
N MET A 1 -10.98 -40.75 -11.20
CA MET A 1 -9.64 -40.22 -10.93
C MET A 1 -9.34 -39.19 -12.01
N LYS A 2 -8.91 -38.00 -11.62
CA LYS A 2 -8.53 -36.91 -12.55
C LYS A 2 -7.02 -36.84 -12.65
N LEU A 3 -6.49 -36.95 -13.86
CA LEU A 3 -5.05 -36.92 -14.12
C LEU A 3 -4.74 -35.75 -15.07
N VAL A 4 -3.61 -35.10 -14.86
CA VAL A 4 -3.03 -34.14 -15.82
C VAL A 4 -1.87 -34.84 -16.55
N ALA A 5 -1.84 -34.72 -17.87
CA ALA A 5 -0.76 -35.23 -18.70
C ALA A 5 -0.03 -34.11 -19.41
N ILE A 6 1.26 -33.95 -19.16
CA ILE A 6 2.09 -32.86 -19.70
C ILE A 6 2.87 -33.39 -20.92
N VAL A 7 2.68 -32.70 -22.07
CA VAL A 7 3.48 -32.95 -23.27
C VAL A 7 4.83 -32.26 -23.12
N GLY A 8 5.87 -32.97 -22.75
CA GLY A 8 7.20 -32.44 -22.42
C GLY A 8 8.01 -31.91 -23.60
N THR A 9 7.34 -31.36 -24.63
CA THR A 9 7.98 -30.75 -25.78
C THR A 9 7.09 -29.68 -26.42
N ASN A 10 7.69 -28.64 -26.96
CA ASN A 10 7.02 -27.60 -27.75
C ASN A 10 7.01 -27.92 -29.28
N ALA A 11 7.51 -29.07 -29.72
CA ALA A 11 7.48 -29.45 -31.12
C ALA A 11 6.06 -29.71 -31.63
N LYS A 12 5.70 -29.17 -32.80
CA LYS A 12 4.38 -29.38 -33.41
C LYS A 12 4.02 -30.83 -33.68
N GLN A 13 4.99 -31.65 -34.12
CA GLN A 13 4.87 -33.08 -34.29
C GLN A 13 5.68 -33.79 -33.22
N SER A 14 5.08 -34.68 -32.46
CA SER A 14 5.75 -35.38 -31.35
C SER A 14 5.11 -36.73 -31.06
N TYR A 15 5.91 -37.78 -31.04
CA TYR A 15 5.45 -39.10 -30.59
C TYR A 15 5.08 -39.13 -29.10
N ASN A 16 5.63 -38.24 -28.31
CA ASN A 16 5.25 -38.05 -26.91
C ASN A 16 3.83 -37.52 -26.77
N ARG A 17 3.42 -36.62 -27.65
CA ARG A 17 2.02 -36.15 -27.74
C ARG A 17 1.10 -37.28 -28.22
N SER A 18 1.49 -38.00 -29.25
CA SER A 18 0.71 -39.15 -29.76
C SER A 18 0.52 -40.24 -28.68
N LEU A 19 1.55 -40.50 -27.87
CA LEU A 19 1.47 -41.43 -26.74
C LEU A 19 0.45 -40.98 -25.70
N LEU A 20 0.48 -39.71 -25.29
CA LEU A 20 -0.48 -39.16 -24.31
C LEU A 20 -1.91 -39.14 -24.87
N GLN A 21 -2.09 -38.83 -26.16
CA GLN A 21 -3.38 -38.91 -26.84
C GLN A 21 -3.94 -40.34 -26.89
N PHE A 22 -3.09 -41.32 -27.17
CA PHE A 22 -3.46 -42.71 -27.09
C PHE A 22 -3.86 -43.10 -25.66
N MET A 23 -3.03 -42.80 -24.65
CA MET A 23 -3.35 -43.02 -23.24
C MET A 23 -4.67 -42.41 -22.83
N LYS A 24 -4.97 -41.19 -23.24
CA LYS A 24 -6.25 -40.52 -22.95
C LYS A 24 -7.44 -41.30 -23.49
N ARG A 25 -7.38 -41.78 -24.74
CA ARG A 25 -8.47 -42.57 -25.36
C ARG A 25 -8.58 -43.95 -24.73
N HIS A 26 -7.45 -44.64 -24.63
CA HIS A 26 -7.38 -46.03 -24.18
C HIS A 26 -7.84 -46.21 -22.72
N PHE A 27 -7.47 -45.27 -21.85
CA PHE A 27 -7.83 -45.31 -20.43
C PHE A 27 -9.05 -44.47 -20.04
N ALA A 28 -9.83 -43.96 -20.99
CA ALA A 28 -10.99 -43.08 -20.75
C ALA A 28 -12.03 -43.69 -19.78
N SER A 29 -12.14 -45.03 -19.72
CA SER A 29 -13.05 -45.72 -18.76
C SER A 29 -12.50 -45.78 -17.33
N LYS A 30 -11.23 -45.46 -17.10
CA LYS A 30 -10.51 -45.60 -15.81
C LYS A 30 -10.11 -44.29 -15.19
N ALA A 31 -9.75 -43.31 -16.00
CA ALA A 31 -9.36 -41.97 -15.54
C ALA A 31 -9.74 -40.90 -16.55
N ASP A 32 -10.03 -39.72 -16.07
CA ASP A 32 -10.17 -38.52 -16.88
C ASP A 32 -8.79 -37.83 -16.99
N ILE A 33 -8.22 -37.86 -18.21
CA ILE A 33 -6.87 -37.35 -18.48
C ILE A 33 -6.97 -36.02 -19.24
N GLU A 34 -6.57 -34.94 -18.61
CA GLU A 34 -6.42 -33.61 -19.24
C GLU A 34 -4.99 -33.49 -19.80
N ILE A 35 -4.85 -33.21 -21.10
CA ILE A 35 -3.54 -33.01 -21.73
C ILE A 35 -3.22 -31.54 -21.79
N LEU A 36 -2.02 -31.17 -21.26
CA LEU A 36 -1.51 -29.80 -21.26
C LEU A 36 -0.28 -29.71 -22.19
N GLU A 37 -0.28 -28.68 -23.03
CA GLU A 37 0.80 -28.37 -23.98
C GLU A 37 1.67 -27.24 -23.43
N ILE A 38 3.01 -27.38 -23.60
CA ILE A 38 3.99 -26.41 -23.10
C ILE A 38 4.47 -25.40 -24.16
N THR A 39 3.77 -25.31 -25.30
CA THR A 39 4.21 -24.51 -26.45
C THR A 39 4.39 -23.04 -26.12
N ASP A 40 3.50 -22.48 -25.31
CA ASP A 40 3.46 -21.06 -24.97
C ASP A 40 4.11 -20.75 -23.60
N VAL A 41 4.77 -21.74 -22.99
CA VAL A 41 5.48 -21.53 -21.70
C VAL A 41 6.73 -20.70 -21.97
N PRO A 42 6.91 -19.55 -21.30
CA PRO A 42 8.09 -18.71 -21.46
C PRO A 42 9.33 -19.40 -20.87
N MET A 43 10.50 -19.06 -21.43
CA MET A 43 11.77 -19.49 -20.81
C MET A 43 11.85 -18.93 -19.38
N PHE A 44 12.32 -19.77 -18.45
CA PHE A 44 12.47 -19.36 -17.06
C PHE A 44 13.54 -18.27 -16.93
N ASN A 45 13.20 -17.23 -16.17
CA ASN A 45 14.08 -16.15 -15.78
C ASN A 45 13.68 -15.66 -14.38
N GLU A 46 14.52 -15.88 -13.39
CA GLU A 46 14.26 -15.53 -12.00
C GLU A 46 14.12 -14.00 -11.74
N THR A 47 14.67 -13.18 -12.66
CA THR A 47 14.57 -11.72 -12.57
C THR A 47 13.35 -11.14 -13.28
N ASP A 48 12.62 -11.95 -14.05
CA ASP A 48 11.37 -11.57 -14.74
C ASP A 48 10.29 -12.58 -14.37
N ASP A 49 9.73 -12.42 -13.18
CA ASP A 49 8.74 -13.36 -12.62
C ASP A 49 7.44 -13.34 -13.44
N GLN A 50 7.18 -14.45 -14.11
CA GLN A 50 5.98 -14.67 -14.92
C GLN A 50 5.05 -15.73 -14.29
N THR A 51 5.20 -16.02 -13.01
CA THR A 51 4.40 -17.02 -12.29
C THR A 51 2.89 -16.72 -12.37
N ASP A 52 2.50 -15.44 -12.34
CA ASP A 52 1.09 -15.03 -12.38
C ASP A 52 0.51 -14.93 -13.81
N THR A 53 1.28 -15.29 -14.83
CA THR A 53 0.75 -15.28 -16.20
C THR A 53 -0.33 -16.35 -16.40
N PRO A 54 -1.33 -16.11 -17.29
CA PRO A 54 -2.42 -17.06 -17.51
C PRO A 54 -1.95 -18.46 -17.88
N ILE A 55 -0.84 -18.57 -18.63
CA ILE A 55 -0.30 -19.87 -19.03
C ILE A 55 0.27 -20.67 -17.85
N ILE A 56 1.06 -20.03 -16.99
CA ILE A 56 1.63 -20.68 -15.80
C ILE A 56 0.54 -21.01 -14.79
N GLN A 57 -0.40 -20.10 -14.55
CA GLN A 57 -1.53 -20.33 -13.66
C GLN A 57 -2.49 -21.43 -14.16
N LYS A 58 -2.60 -21.65 -15.48
CA LYS A 58 -3.33 -22.79 -16.03
C LYS A 58 -2.71 -24.13 -15.59
N PHE A 59 -1.37 -24.28 -15.67
CA PHE A 59 -0.68 -25.46 -15.16
C PHE A 59 -0.84 -25.59 -13.64
N ASN A 60 -0.64 -24.53 -12.90
CA ASN A 60 -0.80 -24.49 -11.45
C ASN A 60 -2.18 -25.01 -11.02
N GLN A 61 -3.24 -24.47 -11.58
CA GLN A 61 -4.62 -24.85 -11.24
C GLN A 61 -4.97 -26.27 -11.66
N ALA A 62 -4.55 -26.69 -12.86
CA ALA A 62 -4.83 -28.03 -13.36
C ALA A 62 -4.13 -29.10 -12.51
N ILE A 63 -2.84 -28.93 -12.22
CA ILE A 63 -2.04 -29.86 -11.42
C ILE A 63 -2.55 -29.90 -9.98
N SER A 64 -2.85 -28.75 -9.36
CA SER A 64 -3.37 -28.69 -7.99
C SER A 64 -4.68 -29.48 -7.83
N LYS A 65 -5.56 -29.44 -8.83
CA LYS A 65 -6.86 -30.13 -8.82
C LYS A 65 -6.79 -31.62 -9.25
N ALA A 66 -5.68 -32.06 -9.83
CA ALA A 66 -5.51 -33.41 -10.27
C ALA A 66 -5.12 -34.37 -9.14
N ASP A 67 -5.55 -35.62 -9.23
CA ASP A 67 -5.16 -36.69 -8.32
C ASP A 67 -3.70 -37.16 -8.58
N GLY A 68 -3.19 -37.00 -9.81
CA GLY A 68 -1.82 -37.37 -10.20
C GLY A 68 -1.43 -36.73 -11.53
N VAL A 69 -0.15 -36.80 -11.87
CA VAL A 69 0.43 -36.20 -13.07
C VAL A 69 1.16 -37.27 -13.92
N ILE A 70 1.04 -37.17 -15.23
CA ILE A 70 1.81 -37.94 -16.20
C ILE A 70 2.68 -36.96 -17.00
N ILE A 71 3.98 -37.21 -17.07
CA ILE A 71 4.89 -36.37 -17.87
C ILE A 71 5.47 -37.25 -18.98
N SER A 72 5.20 -36.90 -20.25
CA SER A 72 5.80 -37.56 -21.40
C SER A 72 6.94 -36.71 -21.94
N THR A 73 8.19 -37.25 -21.89
CA THR A 73 9.36 -36.51 -22.32
C THR A 73 10.11 -37.16 -23.47
N PRO A 74 10.46 -36.42 -24.53
CA PRO A 74 11.47 -36.86 -25.50
C PRO A 74 12.87 -36.74 -24.85
N GLU A 75 13.87 -37.29 -25.53
CA GLU A 75 15.28 -37.19 -25.17
C GLU A 75 16.00 -36.26 -26.15
N HIS A 76 16.54 -35.14 -25.66
CA HIS A 76 17.39 -34.24 -26.41
C HIS A 76 18.77 -34.16 -25.74
N ASN A 77 19.83 -34.53 -26.47
CA ASN A 77 21.19 -34.50 -25.92
C ASN A 77 21.34 -35.24 -24.56
N HIS A 78 20.68 -36.36 -24.40
CA HIS A 78 20.65 -37.19 -23.18
C HIS A 78 19.94 -36.54 -21.97
N THR A 79 19.14 -35.53 -22.19
CA THR A 79 18.36 -34.84 -21.14
C THR A 79 16.95 -34.49 -21.62
N ILE A 80 16.17 -33.87 -20.76
CA ILE A 80 14.84 -33.29 -21.09
C ILE A 80 14.98 -32.03 -21.95
N PRO A 81 13.96 -31.67 -22.74
CA PRO A 81 13.94 -30.38 -23.44
C PRO A 81 14.00 -29.17 -22.51
N SER A 82 14.67 -28.08 -22.93
CA SER A 82 14.74 -26.83 -22.19
C SER A 82 13.36 -26.23 -21.89
N SER A 83 12.39 -26.40 -22.79
CA SER A 83 11.02 -25.96 -22.59
C SER A 83 10.31 -26.70 -21.44
N LEU A 84 10.57 -28.02 -21.25
CA LEU A 84 10.05 -28.75 -20.11
C LEU A 84 10.75 -28.30 -18.81
N ASN A 85 12.08 -28.11 -18.88
CA ASN A 85 12.83 -27.63 -17.72
C ASN A 85 12.31 -26.28 -17.26
N SER A 86 12.10 -25.33 -18.18
CA SER A 86 11.54 -24.00 -17.85
C SER A 86 10.16 -24.08 -17.21
N LEU A 87 9.28 -24.99 -17.66
CA LEU A 87 7.99 -25.21 -16.99
C LEU A 87 8.19 -25.68 -15.54
N LEU A 88 9.08 -26.65 -15.31
CA LEU A 88 9.33 -27.19 -13.96
C LEU A 88 9.94 -26.13 -13.04
N GLU A 89 10.81 -25.25 -13.56
CA GLU A 89 11.36 -24.13 -12.84
C GLU A 89 10.26 -23.12 -12.46
N TRP A 90 9.36 -22.73 -13.35
CA TRP A 90 8.20 -21.91 -13.02
C TRP A 90 7.29 -22.55 -11.97
N LEU A 91 7.06 -23.87 -12.05
CA LEU A 91 6.22 -24.61 -11.10
C LEU A 91 6.91 -24.90 -9.75
N SER A 92 8.16 -24.46 -9.56
CA SER A 92 8.95 -24.61 -8.33
C SER A 92 9.53 -23.29 -7.81
N PHE A 93 9.24 -22.15 -8.44
CA PHE A 93 9.78 -20.83 -8.06
C PHE A 93 8.96 -20.19 -6.94
N ASN A 94 7.74 -19.73 -7.23
CA ASN A 94 6.83 -19.10 -6.25
C ASN A 94 5.54 -19.91 -6.01
N ILE A 95 5.35 -20.98 -6.75
CA ILE A 95 4.22 -21.92 -6.65
C ILE A 95 4.77 -23.35 -6.62
N HIS A 96 4.08 -24.28 -5.94
CA HIS A 96 4.55 -25.64 -5.77
C HIS A 96 3.45 -26.69 -6.01
N PRO A 97 2.74 -26.69 -7.18
CA PRO A 97 1.61 -27.59 -7.41
C PRO A 97 2.02 -29.07 -7.51
N LEU A 98 3.32 -29.36 -7.72
CA LEU A 98 3.87 -30.70 -7.81
C LEU A 98 4.28 -31.28 -6.44
N ASP A 99 4.31 -30.48 -5.37
CA ASP A 99 4.70 -30.91 -4.02
C ASP A 99 3.83 -32.09 -3.56
N GLY A 100 4.47 -33.21 -3.28
CA GLY A 100 3.82 -34.47 -2.92
C GLY A 100 2.95 -35.11 -4.00
N LYS A 101 2.88 -34.55 -5.21
CA LYS A 101 1.98 -34.99 -6.28
C LYS A 101 2.44 -36.30 -6.89
N PRO A 102 1.61 -37.40 -6.89
CA PRO A 102 1.94 -38.64 -7.53
C PRO A 102 2.20 -38.45 -9.01
N THR A 103 3.39 -38.82 -9.48
CA THR A 103 3.82 -38.56 -10.86
C THR A 103 4.31 -39.81 -11.56
N MET A 104 3.83 -40.06 -12.79
CA MET A 104 4.29 -41.08 -13.71
C MET A 104 5.07 -40.42 -14.85
N ILE A 105 6.21 -41.00 -15.19
CA ILE A 105 7.00 -40.58 -16.35
C ILE A 105 6.86 -41.62 -17.45
N VAL A 106 6.60 -41.17 -18.68
CA VAL A 106 6.59 -42.02 -19.90
C VAL A 106 7.40 -41.30 -20.99
N GLY A 107 7.79 -42.05 -22.02
CA GLY A 107 8.48 -41.36 -23.11
C GLY A 107 8.48 -42.19 -24.39
N ALA A 108 8.60 -41.48 -25.50
CA ALA A 108 8.66 -42.04 -26.85
C ALA A 108 9.85 -41.43 -27.62
N SER A 109 10.62 -42.26 -28.28
CA SER A 109 11.74 -41.79 -29.11
C SER A 109 11.75 -42.47 -30.48
N TYR A 110 12.40 -41.82 -31.47
CA TYR A 110 12.60 -42.34 -32.80
C TYR A 110 13.47 -43.61 -32.76
N ASP A 111 14.50 -43.64 -31.93
CA ASP A 111 15.39 -44.72 -31.69
C ASP A 111 14.85 -45.72 -30.65
N ILE A 112 15.62 -46.79 -30.42
CA ILE A 112 15.23 -47.93 -29.56
C ILE A 112 15.18 -47.59 -28.05
N GLN A 113 15.77 -46.49 -27.63
CA GLN A 113 16.00 -46.18 -26.20
C GLN A 113 14.79 -45.60 -25.46
N GLY A 114 13.75 -45.16 -26.17
CA GLY A 114 12.50 -44.71 -25.54
C GLY A 114 12.63 -43.55 -24.59
N SER A 115 13.64 -42.67 -24.74
CA SER A 115 13.97 -41.53 -23.87
C SER A 115 14.45 -41.87 -22.44
N SER A 116 15.10 -43.03 -22.29
CA SER A 116 15.50 -43.55 -20.96
C SER A 116 16.39 -42.63 -20.14
N ARG A 117 17.36 -41.94 -20.76
CA ARG A 117 18.26 -40.99 -20.05
C ARG A 117 17.53 -39.73 -19.62
N ALA A 118 16.67 -39.21 -20.49
CA ALA A 118 15.84 -38.07 -20.17
C ALA A 118 14.87 -38.35 -19.00
N GLN A 119 14.30 -39.57 -18.95
CA GLN A 119 13.46 -40.01 -17.84
C GLN A 119 14.23 -40.08 -16.52
N LEU A 120 15.48 -40.58 -16.53
CA LEU A 120 16.33 -40.60 -15.33
C LEU A 120 16.65 -39.16 -14.84
N HIS A 121 17.00 -38.28 -15.77
CA HIS A 121 17.25 -36.87 -15.42
C HIS A 121 15.98 -36.16 -14.90
N LEU A 122 14.83 -36.41 -15.53
CA LEU A 122 13.55 -35.87 -15.07
C LEU A 122 13.22 -36.33 -13.64
N ARG A 123 13.51 -37.61 -13.29
CA ARG A 123 13.34 -38.08 -11.91
C ARG A 123 14.16 -37.28 -10.89
N GLN A 124 15.43 -36.95 -11.21
CA GLN A 124 16.28 -36.14 -10.35
C GLN A 124 15.72 -34.73 -10.15
N ILE A 125 15.18 -34.11 -11.21
CA ILE A 125 14.56 -32.78 -11.14
C ILE A 125 13.28 -32.84 -10.28
N LEU A 126 12.45 -33.87 -10.50
CA LEU A 126 11.18 -34.00 -9.76
C LEU A 126 11.39 -34.33 -8.27
N ASP A 127 12.52 -34.95 -7.92
CA ASP A 127 12.91 -35.24 -6.53
C ASP A 127 13.59 -34.06 -5.82
N ALA A 128 13.89 -32.97 -6.55
CA ALA A 128 14.51 -31.79 -5.97
C ALA A 128 13.55 -31.12 -4.95
N PRO A 129 14.06 -30.60 -3.80
CA PRO A 129 13.21 -30.04 -2.72
C PRO A 129 12.25 -28.96 -3.18
N GLY A 130 12.58 -28.19 -4.23
CA GLY A 130 11.70 -27.15 -4.78
C GLY A 130 10.52 -27.70 -5.58
N VAL A 131 10.64 -28.91 -6.17
CA VAL A 131 9.58 -29.60 -6.94
C VAL A 131 8.86 -30.61 -6.08
N ASN A 132 9.62 -31.47 -5.39
CA ASN A 132 9.21 -32.51 -4.41
C ASN A 132 8.05 -33.39 -4.87
N ALA A 133 8.03 -33.79 -6.14
CA ALA A 133 7.00 -34.69 -6.67
C ALA A 133 7.21 -36.13 -6.22
N THR A 134 6.12 -36.83 -5.90
CA THR A 134 6.18 -38.24 -5.51
C THR A 134 6.19 -39.10 -6.77
N VAL A 135 7.38 -39.40 -7.33
CA VAL A 135 7.52 -40.15 -8.59
C VAL A 135 7.33 -41.64 -8.38
N MET A 136 6.45 -42.27 -9.17
CA MET A 136 6.20 -43.70 -9.08
C MET A 136 7.49 -44.51 -9.32
N PRO A 137 7.89 -45.37 -8.34
CA PRO A 137 9.12 -46.15 -8.46
C PRO A 137 8.95 -47.37 -9.38
N GLY A 138 10.04 -47.78 -10.02
CA GLY A 138 10.17 -49.07 -10.68
C GLY A 138 9.25 -49.34 -11.88
N SER A 139 8.71 -48.30 -12.52
CA SER A 139 7.93 -48.41 -13.74
C SER A 139 8.43 -47.37 -14.75
N GLU A 140 9.07 -47.85 -15.80
CA GLU A 140 9.56 -47.02 -16.90
C GLU A 140 8.87 -47.47 -18.18
N PHE A 141 7.99 -46.65 -18.72
CA PHE A 141 7.42 -46.91 -20.04
C PHE A 141 8.27 -46.22 -21.11
N LEU A 142 8.98 -46.99 -21.89
CA LEU A 142 9.98 -46.56 -22.87
C LEU A 142 9.56 -47.03 -24.27
N LEU A 143 8.86 -46.18 -25.03
CA LEU A 143 8.43 -46.46 -26.40
C LEU A 143 9.56 -46.16 -27.38
N GLY A 144 10.37 -47.17 -27.69
CA GLY A 144 11.35 -47.10 -28.77
C GLY A 144 10.72 -47.28 -30.17
N ARG A 145 11.42 -46.79 -31.21
CA ARG A 145 10.99 -46.87 -32.63
C ARG A 145 9.57 -46.31 -32.82
N ALA A 146 9.25 -45.20 -32.16
CA ALA A 146 7.94 -44.63 -32.12
C ALA A 146 7.36 -44.25 -33.50
N HIS A 147 8.22 -44.07 -34.52
CA HIS A 147 7.83 -43.82 -35.92
C HIS A 147 7.13 -45.02 -36.59
N ARG A 148 7.13 -46.20 -35.96
CA ARG A 148 6.47 -47.41 -36.43
C ARG A 148 5.51 -48.01 -35.40
N ALA A 149 5.28 -47.29 -34.30
CA ALA A 149 4.53 -47.79 -33.17
C ALA A 149 3.02 -47.46 -33.23
N PHE A 150 2.64 -46.50 -34.05
CA PHE A 150 1.25 -46.01 -34.15
C PHE A 150 0.68 -46.34 -35.56
N ASP A 151 -0.61 -46.67 -35.59
CA ASP A 151 -1.39 -46.78 -36.83
C ASP A 151 -1.90 -45.39 -37.28
N ASP A 152 -2.69 -45.37 -38.38
CA ASP A 152 -3.25 -44.15 -38.94
C ASP A 152 -4.27 -43.45 -38.01
N ASN A 153 -4.85 -44.17 -37.05
CA ASN A 153 -5.76 -43.64 -36.02
C ASN A 153 -5.01 -43.10 -34.78
N GLY A 154 -3.69 -43.31 -34.73
CA GLY A 154 -2.84 -42.95 -33.60
C GLY A 154 -2.90 -43.93 -32.45
N ASP A 155 -3.28 -45.21 -32.72
CA ASP A 155 -3.32 -46.27 -31.72
C ASP A 155 -2.05 -47.12 -31.81
N LEU A 156 -1.57 -47.65 -30.65
CA LEU A 156 -0.40 -48.51 -30.60
C LEU A 156 -0.69 -49.85 -31.26
N ILE A 157 0.17 -50.28 -32.18
CA ILE A 157 -0.03 -51.48 -33.01
C ILE A 157 0.36 -52.75 -32.28
N ASP A 158 1.44 -52.74 -31.47
CA ASP A 158 1.98 -53.95 -30.83
C ASP A 158 1.27 -54.22 -29.50
N GLU A 159 0.49 -55.33 -29.47
CA GLU A 159 -0.29 -55.73 -28.30
C GLU A 159 0.56 -55.87 -27.01
N ARG A 160 1.80 -56.35 -27.11
CA ARG A 160 2.69 -56.49 -25.94
C ARG A 160 3.09 -55.14 -25.37
N THR A 161 3.25 -54.13 -26.22
CA THR A 161 3.52 -52.76 -25.83
C THR A 161 2.31 -52.16 -25.13
N VAL A 162 1.09 -52.42 -25.62
CA VAL A 162 -0.17 -52.01 -24.99
C VAL A 162 -0.33 -52.70 -23.63
N ASP A 163 -0.15 -54.04 -23.54
CA ASP A 163 -0.25 -54.76 -22.27
C ASP A 163 0.75 -54.25 -21.22
N PHE A 164 1.96 -53.92 -21.65
CA PHE A 164 2.95 -53.35 -20.75
C PHE A 164 2.55 -51.92 -20.28
N LEU A 165 2.03 -51.09 -21.17
CA LEU A 165 1.51 -49.76 -20.81
C LEU A 165 0.33 -49.91 -19.85
N ASP A 166 -0.58 -50.85 -20.09
CA ASP A 166 -1.70 -51.13 -19.19
C ASP A 166 -1.19 -51.50 -17.78
N SER A 167 -0.22 -52.37 -17.70
CA SER A 167 0.39 -52.77 -16.44
C SER A 167 1.00 -51.59 -15.71
N CYS A 168 1.74 -50.69 -16.39
CA CYS A 168 2.32 -49.49 -15.83
C CYS A 168 1.24 -48.52 -15.36
N PHE A 169 0.18 -48.30 -16.17
CA PHE A 169 -0.87 -47.36 -15.85
C PHE A 169 -1.75 -47.85 -14.69
N TYR A 170 -2.15 -49.11 -14.63
CA TYR A 170 -2.91 -49.63 -13.49
C TYR A 170 -2.09 -49.62 -12.20
N ARG A 171 -0.79 -49.82 -12.28
CA ARG A 171 0.11 -49.68 -11.15
C ARG A 171 0.18 -48.21 -10.71
N PHE A 172 0.19 -47.27 -11.66
CA PHE A 172 0.15 -45.84 -11.37
C PHE A 172 -1.16 -45.41 -10.68
N LEU A 173 -2.32 -45.89 -11.13
CA LEU A 173 -3.60 -45.59 -10.47
C LEU A 173 -3.62 -46.06 -9.01
N ARG A 174 -3.07 -47.24 -8.71
CA ARG A 174 -2.90 -47.73 -7.34
C ARG A 174 -1.94 -46.85 -6.55
N PHE A 175 -0.83 -46.46 -7.16
CA PHE A 175 0.14 -45.59 -6.56
C PHE A 175 -0.47 -44.25 -6.20
N VAL A 176 -1.21 -43.63 -7.10
CA VAL A 176 -1.95 -42.38 -6.84
C VAL A 176 -2.88 -42.53 -5.62
N SER A 177 -3.64 -43.65 -5.55
CA SER A 177 -4.56 -43.85 -4.41
C SER A 177 -3.82 -43.93 -3.07
N VAL A 178 -2.65 -44.60 -3.02
CA VAL A 178 -1.87 -44.78 -1.79
C VAL A 178 -1.10 -43.51 -1.45
N ALA A 179 -0.44 -42.89 -2.43
CA ALA A 179 0.35 -41.68 -2.21
C ALA A 179 -0.52 -40.51 -1.72
N ASN A 180 -1.72 -40.36 -2.28
CA ASN A 180 -2.66 -39.30 -1.81
C ASN A 180 -3.18 -39.60 -0.39
N GLN A 181 -3.22 -40.83 0.08
CA GLN A 181 -3.53 -41.15 1.48
C GLN A 181 -2.40 -40.74 2.42
N LEU A 182 -1.14 -40.79 1.98
CA LEU A 182 0.01 -40.31 2.76
C LEU A 182 0.03 -38.79 2.87
N ASN A 183 -0.58 -38.12 1.92
CA ASN A 183 -0.71 -36.65 1.88
C ASN A 183 -1.98 -36.11 2.56
N LEU A 184 -2.81 -36.98 3.17
CA LEU A 184 -3.91 -36.51 4.00
C LEU A 184 -3.32 -35.75 5.18
N PRO A 185 -3.94 -34.59 5.57
CA PRO A 185 -3.51 -33.85 6.74
C PRO A 185 -3.49 -34.77 7.97
N GLU A 186 -2.39 -34.77 8.72
CA GLU A 186 -2.35 -35.41 10.04
C GLU A 186 -3.53 -34.88 10.90
N GLU A 187 -4.19 -35.79 11.64
CA GLU A 187 -5.16 -35.36 12.64
C GLU A 187 -4.42 -34.50 13.67
N VAL A 188 -4.80 -33.23 13.75
CA VAL A 188 -4.24 -32.33 14.76
C VAL A 188 -4.99 -32.56 16.05
N ARG A 189 -4.30 -32.98 17.10
CA ARG A 189 -4.81 -33.10 18.45
C ARG A 189 -4.07 -32.16 19.38
N PHE A 190 -4.81 -31.47 20.21
CA PHE A 190 -4.29 -30.54 21.20
C PHE A 190 -4.45 -31.10 22.61
N GLU A 191 -3.58 -30.72 23.53
CA GLU A 191 -3.86 -30.78 24.95
C GLU A 191 -4.83 -29.63 25.26
N PRO A 192 -6.05 -29.92 25.74
CA PRO A 192 -7.05 -28.86 25.98
C PRO A 192 -6.59 -27.86 27.05
N GLY A 193 -6.78 -26.58 26.77
CA GLY A 193 -6.37 -25.51 27.68
C GLY A 193 -6.29 -24.14 27.00
N THR A 194 -5.92 -23.14 27.79
CA THR A 194 -5.63 -21.79 27.32
C THR A 194 -4.13 -21.54 27.41
N TYR A 195 -3.54 -21.16 26.31
CA TYR A 195 -2.10 -20.95 26.12
C TYR A 195 -1.79 -19.47 25.95
N HIS A 196 -0.96 -18.94 26.87
CA HIS A 196 -0.55 -17.55 26.87
C HIS A 196 0.75 -17.39 26.08
N VAL A 197 0.71 -16.58 25.04
CA VAL A 197 1.86 -16.31 24.18
C VAL A 197 2.02 -14.82 23.92
N THR A 198 3.24 -14.42 23.62
CA THR A 198 3.53 -13.04 23.20
C THR A 198 4.37 -13.08 21.94
N THR A 199 3.97 -12.28 20.95
CA THR A 199 4.69 -12.07 19.69
C THR A 199 5.01 -10.60 19.51
N GLU A 200 5.53 -10.23 18.35
CA GLU A 200 5.79 -8.84 17.98
C GLU A 200 4.76 -8.42 16.92
N GLY A 201 4.09 -7.30 17.17
CA GLY A 201 3.27 -6.60 16.19
C GLY A 201 4.03 -5.45 15.54
N HIS A 202 3.31 -4.53 14.89
CA HIS A 202 3.92 -3.36 14.26
C HIS A 202 4.50 -2.37 15.27
N ASN A 203 3.82 -2.16 16.39
CA ASN A 203 4.21 -1.18 17.42
C ASN A 203 4.86 -1.80 18.66
N GLY A 204 5.08 -3.10 18.69
CA GLY A 204 5.72 -3.79 19.80
C GLY A 204 5.07 -5.12 20.18
N LYS A 205 5.12 -5.46 21.48
CA LYS A 205 4.63 -6.75 21.98
C LYS A 205 3.13 -6.91 21.77
N LEU A 206 2.76 -8.11 21.32
CA LEU A 206 1.39 -8.53 21.10
C LEU A 206 1.06 -9.77 21.96
N PRO A 207 0.59 -9.57 23.21
CA PRO A 207 0.16 -10.68 24.06
C PRO A 207 -1.15 -11.26 23.53
N MET A 208 -1.30 -12.59 23.63
CA MET A 208 -2.55 -13.25 23.26
C MET A 208 -2.79 -14.54 24.02
N ASP A 209 -4.06 -14.89 24.17
CA ASP A 209 -4.57 -16.09 24.78
C ASP A 209 -5.27 -16.94 23.73
N VAL A 210 -4.80 -18.18 23.55
CA VAL A 210 -5.40 -19.11 22.60
C VAL A 210 -5.95 -20.30 23.37
N THR A 211 -7.26 -20.50 23.30
CA THR A 211 -7.96 -21.62 23.92
C THR A 211 -8.24 -22.70 22.91
N VAL A 212 -7.85 -23.94 23.22
CA VAL A 212 -8.08 -25.11 22.36
C VAL A 212 -8.82 -26.21 23.12
N SER A 213 -9.69 -26.96 22.42
CA SER A 213 -10.21 -28.24 22.83
C SER A 213 -9.29 -29.37 22.34
N GLU A 214 -9.67 -30.62 22.43
CA GLU A 214 -8.85 -31.75 21.98
C GLU A 214 -8.58 -31.73 20.46
N ASP A 215 -9.49 -31.16 19.67
CA ASP A 215 -9.46 -31.19 18.19
C ASP A 215 -9.64 -29.83 17.51
N ARG A 216 -9.88 -28.76 18.27
CA ARG A 216 -10.20 -27.44 17.71
C ARG A 216 -9.53 -26.30 18.46
N ILE A 217 -9.24 -25.23 17.71
CA ILE A 217 -8.97 -23.88 18.24
C ILE A 217 -10.34 -23.25 18.48
N GLU A 218 -10.67 -22.97 19.77
CA GLU A 218 -12.00 -22.48 20.17
C GLU A 218 -12.07 -20.96 20.28
N LYS A 219 -10.97 -20.33 20.75
CA LYS A 219 -10.92 -18.90 21.05
C LYS A 219 -9.52 -18.34 20.89
N ILE A 220 -9.44 -17.11 20.38
CA ILE A 220 -8.21 -16.32 20.31
C ILE A 220 -8.53 -14.92 20.86
N GLU A 221 -7.93 -14.54 21.97
CA GLU A 221 -8.04 -13.21 22.58
C GLU A 221 -6.69 -12.51 22.50
N ILE A 222 -6.68 -11.26 21.99
CA ILE A 222 -5.46 -10.50 21.72
C ILE A 222 -5.52 -9.20 22.50
N ASP A 223 -4.46 -8.89 23.28
CA ASP A 223 -4.29 -7.57 23.86
C ASP A 223 -3.74 -6.62 22.78
N SER A 224 -4.65 -5.84 22.21
CA SER A 224 -4.34 -4.88 21.13
C SER A 224 -3.94 -3.50 21.64
N SER A 225 -3.81 -3.29 22.95
CA SER A 225 -3.58 -1.97 23.56
C SER A 225 -2.29 -1.28 23.09
N GLY A 226 -1.29 -2.06 22.62
CA GLY A 226 -0.01 -1.56 22.10
C GLY A 226 -0.03 -1.23 20.60
N GLU A 227 -1.08 -1.60 19.86
CA GLU A 227 -1.12 -1.46 18.41
C GLU A 227 -1.84 -0.19 17.94
N SER A 228 -1.62 0.17 16.67
CA SER A 228 -2.27 1.32 16.05
C SER A 228 -3.76 1.06 15.81
N SER A 229 -4.61 1.77 16.51
CA SER A 229 -6.06 1.71 16.30
C SER A 229 -6.43 2.06 14.86
N GLY A 230 -7.46 1.40 14.33
CA GLY A 230 -7.98 1.60 12.97
C GLY A 230 -7.30 0.74 11.91
N ILE A 231 -5.99 0.58 11.91
CA ILE A 231 -5.28 -0.27 10.94
C ILE A 231 -5.23 -1.72 11.44
N ALA A 232 -4.89 -1.91 12.70
CA ALA A 232 -4.74 -3.23 13.30
C ALA A 232 -6.08 -3.86 13.75
N ASP A 233 -7.13 -3.09 13.98
CA ASP A 233 -8.43 -3.58 14.50
C ASP A 233 -9.05 -4.66 13.59
N VAL A 234 -8.90 -4.51 12.26
CA VAL A 234 -9.37 -5.53 11.31
C VAL A 234 -8.58 -6.83 11.45
N VAL A 235 -7.29 -6.77 11.77
CA VAL A 235 -6.46 -7.96 12.00
C VAL A 235 -7.01 -8.76 13.16
N PHE A 236 -7.35 -8.09 14.28
CA PHE A 236 -7.78 -8.72 15.52
C PHE A 236 -9.19 -9.32 15.47
N THR A 237 -10.00 -8.85 14.53
CA THR A 237 -11.34 -9.44 14.30
C THR A 237 -11.32 -10.52 13.23
N ARG A 238 -10.64 -10.27 12.13
CA ARG A 238 -10.68 -11.12 10.93
C ARG A 238 -9.81 -12.38 11.05
N ILE A 239 -8.52 -12.23 11.40
CA ILE A 239 -7.60 -13.38 11.41
C ILE A 239 -8.00 -14.42 12.45
N PRO A 240 -8.34 -14.07 13.72
CA PRO A 240 -8.88 -15.03 14.66
C PRO A 240 -10.13 -15.75 14.18
N ALA A 241 -11.09 -15.01 13.60
CA ALA A 241 -12.31 -15.61 13.08
C ALA A 241 -12.03 -16.62 11.95
N GLU A 242 -11.18 -16.27 10.99
CA GLU A 242 -10.79 -17.16 9.88
C GLU A 242 -10.03 -18.42 10.37
N ILE A 243 -9.16 -18.28 11.37
CA ILE A 243 -8.45 -19.41 11.98
C ILE A 243 -9.42 -20.36 12.68
N ILE A 244 -10.33 -19.81 13.49
CA ILE A 244 -11.31 -20.59 14.27
C ILE A 244 -12.31 -21.29 13.34
N GLU A 245 -12.83 -20.58 12.32
CA GLU A 245 -13.77 -21.15 11.36
C GLU A 245 -13.10 -22.22 10.48
N GLY A 246 -11.93 -21.88 9.92
CA GLY A 246 -11.19 -22.74 9.00
C GLY A 246 -10.37 -23.82 9.67
N GLN A 247 -10.09 -23.74 10.95
CA GLN A 247 -9.16 -24.59 11.67
C GLN A 247 -7.82 -24.71 10.93
N THR A 248 -7.31 -23.57 10.45
CA THR A 248 -6.13 -23.46 9.60
C THR A 248 -5.31 -22.22 9.95
N LEU A 249 -4.00 -22.27 9.78
CA LEU A 249 -3.10 -21.12 9.81
C LEU A 249 -2.77 -20.59 8.39
N ASN A 250 -3.36 -21.18 7.35
CA ASN A 250 -3.30 -20.67 5.98
C ASN A 250 -4.33 -19.56 5.78
N VAL A 251 -4.05 -18.40 6.37
CA VAL A 251 -4.90 -17.22 6.35
C VAL A 251 -4.11 -16.05 5.77
N ASP A 252 -4.72 -15.28 4.87
CA ASP A 252 -4.04 -14.13 4.26
C ASP A 252 -3.85 -12.99 5.26
N ALA A 253 -2.67 -12.40 5.24
CA ALA A 253 -2.42 -11.16 5.96
C ALA A 253 -3.37 -10.05 5.51
N VAL A 254 -3.77 -9.19 6.43
CA VAL A 254 -4.58 -8.01 6.14
C VAL A 254 -3.69 -6.98 5.44
N SER A 255 -4.10 -6.57 4.24
CA SER A 255 -3.37 -5.57 3.48
C SER A 255 -3.22 -4.26 4.27
N GLY A 256 -2.00 -3.74 4.32
CA GLY A 256 -1.66 -2.56 5.12
C GLY A 256 -1.34 -2.83 6.61
N ALA A 257 -1.55 -4.07 7.09
CA ALA A 257 -1.24 -4.50 8.46
C ALA A 257 -0.50 -5.85 8.49
N SER A 258 0.36 -6.11 7.51
CA SER A 258 1.02 -7.41 7.33
C SER A 258 1.88 -7.82 8.53
N VAL A 259 2.60 -6.87 9.17
CA VAL A 259 3.45 -7.16 10.34
C VAL A 259 2.60 -7.66 11.50
N THR A 260 1.54 -6.93 11.85
CA THR A 260 0.61 -7.34 12.93
C THR A 260 -0.12 -8.64 12.58
N SER A 261 -0.49 -8.84 11.30
CA SER A 261 -1.12 -10.09 10.82
C SER A 261 -0.21 -11.29 11.03
N ASN A 262 1.06 -11.17 10.63
CA ASN A 262 2.05 -12.21 10.84
C ASN A 262 2.31 -12.44 12.34
N GLY A 263 2.32 -11.37 13.14
CA GLY A 263 2.42 -11.48 14.59
C GLY A 263 1.30 -12.34 15.21
N VAL A 264 0.05 -12.16 14.76
CA VAL A 264 -1.09 -12.98 15.20
C VAL A 264 -0.93 -14.44 14.76
N LEU A 265 -0.61 -14.68 13.49
CA LEU A 265 -0.41 -16.04 12.96
C LEU A 265 0.72 -16.78 13.67
N ASP A 266 1.84 -16.11 13.95
CA ASP A 266 2.98 -16.68 14.68
C ASP A 266 2.63 -16.93 16.16
N GLY A 267 1.82 -16.06 16.78
CA GLY A 267 1.33 -16.25 18.13
C GLY A 267 0.46 -17.51 18.25
N VAL A 268 -0.52 -17.64 17.37
CA VAL A 268 -1.35 -18.85 17.33
C VAL A 268 -0.52 -20.09 17.04
N ALA A 269 0.47 -20.02 16.12
CA ALA A 269 1.38 -21.13 15.86
C ALA A 269 2.19 -21.53 17.10
N ARG A 270 2.67 -20.58 17.89
CA ARG A 270 3.35 -20.86 19.19
C ARG A 270 2.44 -21.51 20.19
N ALA A 271 1.20 -21.03 20.31
CA ALA A 271 0.21 -21.60 21.22
C ALA A 271 -0.15 -23.05 20.81
N VAL A 272 -0.38 -23.28 19.53
CA VAL A 272 -0.59 -24.63 18.95
C VAL A 272 0.57 -25.57 19.29
N LYS A 273 1.81 -25.10 19.18
CA LYS A 273 3.00 -25.89 19.54
C LYS A 273 3.06 -26.18 21.04
N GLN A 274 2.70 -25.22 21.88
CA GLN A 274 2.60 -25.44 23.34
C GLN A 274 1.50 -26.44 23.69
N ALA A 275 0.40 -26.46 22.93
CA ALA A 275 -0.68 -27.45 23.07
C ALA A 275 -0.32 -28.84 22.50
N GLY A 276 0.96 -29.11 22.18
CA GLY A 276 1.43 -30.41 21.73
C GLY A 276 1.23 -30.73 20.25
N ALA A 277 0.66 -29.82 19.47
CA ALA A 277 0.39 -30.03 18.05
C ALA A 277 1.46 -29.37 17.15
N ASN A 278 1.57 -29.87 15.90
CA ASN A 278 2.47 -29.30 14.90
C ASN A 278 1.77 -28.18 14.11
N PRO A 279 2.18 -26.88 14.25
CA PRO A 279 1.55 -25.77 13.56
C PRO A 279 1.71 -25.85 12.02
N ASP A 280 2.73 -26.55 11.50
CA ASP A 280 2.93 -26.67 10.06
C ASP A 280 1.84 -27.52 9.38
N VAL A 281 1.23 -28.43 10.11
CA VAL A 281 0.05 -29.16 9.64
C VAL A 281 -1.13 -28.18 9.39
N LEU A 282 -1.34 -27.24 10.31
CA LEU A 282 -2.37 -26.20 10.15
C LEU A 282 -2.04 -25.20 9.03
N ARG A 283 -0.74 -24.88 8.80
CA ARG A 283 -0.31 -24.03 7.68
C ARG A 283 -0.51 -24.67 6.31
N LYS A 284 -0.40 -26.00 6.23
CA LYS A 284 -0.60 -26.78 5.00
C LYS A 284 -2.06 -27.10 4.72
N ARG A 285 -2.96 -26.93 5.67
CA ARG A 285 -4.40 -27.10 5.42
C ARG A 285 -4.85 -26.10 4.35
N SER A 286 -5.64 -26.59 3.39
CA SER A 286 -6.33 -25.70 2.47
C SER A 286 -7.16 -24.72 3.29
N LYS A 287 -7.23 -23.45 2.84
CA LYS A 287 -8.26 -22.56 3.35
C LYS A 287 -9.59 -23.29 3.27
N ALA A 288 -10.31 -23.36 4.38
CA ALA A 288 -11.69 -23.76 4.29
C ALA A 288 -12.33 -22.88 3.20
N PRO A 289 -13.06 -23.42 2.24
CA PRO A 289 -13.83 -22.59 1.35
C PRO A 289 -14.70 -21.78 2.29
N SER A 290 -14.38 -20.50 2.40
CA SER A 290 -15.22 -19.57 3.12
C SER A 290 -16.62 -19.82 2.61
N ALA A 291 -17.54 -20.21 3.46
CA ALA A 291 -18.97 -20.27 3.13
C ALA A 291 -19.51 -18.86 2.79
N LEU A 292 -18.60 -17.86 2.81
CA LEU A 292 -18.84 -16.49 2.45
C LEU A 292 -19.21 -16.39 0.98
N ASP A 293 -20.41 -15.96 0.80
CA ASP A 293 -21.04 -15.39 -0.38
C ASP A 293 -20.16 -15.34 -1.64
N LYS A 294 -20.38 -16.29 -2.53
CA LYS A 294 -19.93 -16.23 -3.92
C LYS A 294 -21.00 -15.64 -4.84
N GLU A 295 -22.13 -15.22 -4.28
CA GLU A 295 -23.25 -14.69 -5.06
C GLU A 295 -22.96 -13.23 -5.46
N ASP A 296 -23.27 -12.93 -6.71
CA ASP A 296 -23.27 -11.57 -7.22
C ASP A 296 -24.25 -10.71 -6.45
N LYS A 297 -23.88 -9.48 -6.12
CA LYS A 297 -24.71 -8.57 -5.32
C LYS A 297 -24.99 -7.29 -6.07
N THR A 298 -26.24 -6.84 -5.99
CA THR A 298 -26.65 -5.54 -6.52
C THR A 298 -27.21 -4.68 -5.39
N TYR A 299 -26.69 -3.48 -5.28
CA TYR A 299 -27.11 -2.47 -4.31
C TYR A 299 -27.68 -1.25 -5.00
N GLN A 300 -28.49 -0.49 -4.27
CA GLN A 300 -29.05 0.80 -4.69
C GLN A 300 -28.65 1.86 -3.66
N ALA A 301 -28.14 2.98 -4.11
CA ALA A 301 -27.78 4.14 -3.31
C ALA A 301 -28.27 5.41 -3.99
N ASP A 302 -28.39 6.53 -3.27
CA ASP A 302 -28.52 7.85 -3.90
C ASP A 302 -27.15 8.28 -4.43
N VAL A 303 -26.08 8.09 -3.63
CA VAL A 303 -24.69 8.40 -4.02
C VAL A 303 -23.79 7.22 -3.68
N VAL A 304 -23.00 6.74 -4.66
CA VAL A 304 -21.92 5.81 -4.39
C VAL A 304 -20.58 6.54 -4.33
N ILE A 305 -19.76 6.17 -3.35
CA ILE A 305 -18.47 6.80 -3.06
C ILE A 305 -17.37 5.76 -3.20
N VAL A 306 -16.40 6.03 -4.07
CA VAL A 306 -15.27 5.13 -4.33
C VAL A 306 -14.09 5.56 -3.48
N GLY A 307 -13.81 4.79 -2.44
CA GLY A 307 -12.75 5.03 -1.47
C GLY A 307 -13.26 5.45 -0.09
N GLY A 308 -12.83 4.72 0.94
CA GLY A 308 -13.19 4.93 2.35
C GLY A 308 -12.19 5.77 3.13
N GLY A 309 -11.43 6.67 2.47
CA GLY A 309 -10.56 7.64 3.11
C GLY A 309 -11.32 8.85 3.69
N GLY A 310 -10.58 9.85 4.19
CA GLY A 310 -11.18 11.06 4.79
C GLY A 310 -12.14 11.80 3.87
N ALA A 311 -11.80 11.98 2.59
CA ALA A 311 -12.67 12.63 1.60
C ALA A 311 -13.96 11.84 1.36
N GLY A 312 -13.86 10.52 1.23
CA GLY A 312 -15.03 9.66 1.01
C GLY A 312 -15.96 9.62 2.21
N LEU A 313 -15.42 9.56 3.41
CA LEU A 313 -16.22 9.61 4.64
C LEU A 313 -16.88 10.97 4.84
N ALA A 314 -16.19 12.07 4.50
CA ALA A 314 -16.77 13.41 4.55
C ALA A 314 -17.91 13.57 3.52
N ALA A 315 -17.73 13.03 2.31
CA ALA A 315 -18.80 13.00 1.30
C ALA A 315 -20.01 12.18 1.78
N ALA A 316 -19.78 10.99 2.34
CA ALA A 316 -20.85 10.16 2.87
C ALA A 316 -21.61 10.84 4.02
N ALA A 317 -20.91 11.49 4.95
CA ALA A 317 -21.54 12.22 6.04
C ALA A 317 -22.40 13.38 5.50
N ALA A 318 -21.91 14.12 4.50
CA ALA A 318 -22.69 15.18 3.86
C ALA A 318 -23.94 14.66 3.15
N VAL A 319 -23.84 13.52 2.47
CA VAL A 319 -25.01 12.84 1.84
C VAL A 319 -26.04 12.45 2.90
N LEU A 320 -25.61 11.89 4.04
CA LEU A 320 -26.50 11.53 5.16
C LEU A 320 -27.17 12.73 5.80
N GLN A 321 -26.43 13.84 5.99
CA GLN A 321 -26.96 15.10 6.50
C GLN A 321 -28.06 15.69 5.59
N ALA A 322 -28.01 15.40 4.30
CA ALA A 322 -29.05 15.76 3.33
C ALA A 322 -30.22 14.75 3.29
N GLY A 323 -30.23 13.73 4.18
CA GLY A 323 -31.29 12.71 4.27
C GLY A 323 -31.23 11.66 3.16
N LYS A 324 -30.07 11.50 2.48
CA LYS A 324 -29.87 10.57 1.37
C LYS A 324 -28.98 9.39 1.79
N LYS A 325 -28.95 8.34 0.97
CA LYS A 325 -28.30 7.05 1.27
C LYS A 325 -26.96 6.91 0.54
N PRO A 326 -25.82 7.05 1.20
CA PRO A 326 -24.52 6.75 0.62
C PRO A 326 -24.17 5.27 0.76
N ILE A 327 -23.42 4.76 -0.24
CA ILE A 327 -22.66 3.51 -0.14
C ILE A 327 -21.20 3.83 -0.45
N ILE A 328 -20.30 3.55 0.50
CA ILE A 328 -18.85 3.61 0.29
C ILE A 328 -18.37 2.24 -0.21
N VAL A 329 -17.57 2.23 -1.28
CA VAL A 329 -16.94 1.03 -1.81
C VAL A 329 -15.42 1.19 -1.67
N GLU A 330 -14.81 0.36 -0.81
CA GLU A 330 -13.39 0.40 -0.46
C GLU A 330 -12.70 -0.89 -0.93
N LYS A 331 -11.57 -0.74 -1.60
CA LYS A 331 -10.83 -1.90 -2.12
C LYS A 331 -10.08 -2.70 -1.06
N PHE A 332 -9.71 -2.04 0.05
CA PHE A 332 -9.02 -2.69 1.16
C PHE A 332 -9.99 -3.21 2.23
N PRO A 333 -9.53 -4.14 3.08
CA PRO A 333 -10.36 -4.68 4.17
C PRO A 333 -10.64 -3.66 5.29
N ALA A 334 -9.87 -2.56 5.34
CA ALA A 334 -10.01 -1.46 6.29
C ALA A 334 -10.16 -0.13 5.56
N ILE A 335 -10.96 0.76 6.13
CA ILE A 335 -11.08 2.15 5.67
C ILE A 335 -10.00 3.04 6.28
N GLY A 336 -9.90 4.27 5.78
CA GLY A 336 -9.01 5.32 6.29
C GLY A 336 -7.92 5.75 5.32
N GLY A 337 -7.44 4.85 4.45
CA GLY A 337 -6.43 5.15 3.43
C GLY A 337 -5.20 5.87 4.00
N ASN A 338 -4.71 6.90 3.30
CA ASN A 338 -3.61 7.74 3.79
C ASN A 338 -4.03 8.64 4.97
N THR A 339 -5.33 8.94 5.12
CA THR A 339 -5.79 9.84 6.17
C THR A 339 -5.46 9.30 7.57
N VAL A 340 -5.63 8.01 7.82
CA VAL A 340 -5.32 7.40 9.12
C VAL A 340 -3.83 7.51 9.48
N ARG A 341 -2.96 7.63 8.48
CA ARG A 341 -1.50 7.76 8.64
C ARG A 341 -1.03 9.22 8.76
N ALA A 342 -1.91 10.21 8.53
CA ALA A 342 -1.59 11.62 8.63
C ALA A 342 -1.29 12.02 10.08
N GLY A 343 -0.45 13.04 10.26
CA GLY A 343 -0.06 13.52 11.60
C GLY A 343 -1.18 14.15 12.42
N GLY A 344 -2.28 14.52 11.79
CA GLY A 344 -3.48 15.06 12.43
C GLY A 344 -3.73 16.56 12.29
N PRO A 345 -2.71 17.46 12.31
CA PRO A 345 -3.00 18.90 12.18
C PRO A 345 -3.67 19.26 10.84
N MET A 346 -4.79 19.94 10.93
CA MET A 346 -5.58 20.48 9.82
C MET A 346 -5.44 22.01 9.79
N ASN A 347 -5.02 22.57 8.65
CA ASN A 347 -4.87 24.02 8.52
C ASN A 347 -6.22 24.71 8.36
N ALA A 348 -6.46 25.69 9.22
CA ALA A 348 -7.57 26.64 9.05
C ALA A 348 -7.26 27.94 9.78
N PRO A 349 -7.47 29.11 9.16
CA PRO A 349 -7.34 30.38 9.86
C PRO A 349 -8.51 30.55 10.82
N ASP A 350 -8.20 30.71 12.10
CA ASP A 350 -9.16 31.04 13.18
C ASP A 350 -8.62 32.23 13.98
N PRO A 351 -8.74 33.45 13.45
CA PRO A 351 -8.16 34.65 14.07
C PRO A 351 -8.59 34.88 15.53
N ALA A 352 -9.82 34.47 15.88
CA ALA A 352 -10.33 34.62 17.25
C ALA A 352 -9.57 33.67 18.22
N TRP A 353 -9.27 32.48 17.82
CA TRP A 353 -8.51 31.51 18.62
C TRP A 353 -7.00 31.79 18.55
N GLN A 354 -6.44 32.00 17.35
CA GLN A 354 -5.01 32.25 17.15
C GLN A 354 -4.57 33.56 17.83
N GLY A 355 -5.39 34.59 17.83
CA GLY A 355 -5.12 35.85 18.50
C GLY A 355 -4.98 35.78 20.03
N THR A 356 -5.31 34.63 20.64
CA THR A 356 -5.05 34.38 22.09
C THR A 356 -3.62 33.92 22.37
N PHE A 357 -2.83 33.59 21.34
CA PHE A 357 -1.45 33.14 21.45
C PHE A 357 -0.46 34.26 21.16
N THR A 358 0.67 34.26 21.84
CA THR A 358 1.75 35.21 21.60
C THR A 358 2.43 34.93 20.25
N ALA A 359 2.76 36.00 19.53
CA ALA A 359 3.57 35.91 18.32
C ALA A 359 4.97 35.36 18.66
N HIS A 360 5.50 34.49 17.80
CA HIS A 360 6.89 34.04 17.90
C HIS A 360 7.84 35.08 17.32
N PRO A 361 9.09 35.15 17.83
CA PRO A 361 10.14 35.93 17.19
C PRO A 361 10.23 35.59 15.70
N GLY A 362 10.28 36.64 14.85
CA GLY A 362 10.37 36.46 13.40
C GLY A 362 9.03 36.48 12.65
N GLU A 363 7.88 36.15 13.26
CA GLU A 363 6.60 36.10 12.56
C GLU A 363 6.21 37.49 11.98
N ALA A 364 6.40 38.56 12.76
CA ALA A 364 6.14 39.93 12.28
C ALA A 364 7.07 40.31 11.11
N HIS A 365 8.33 39.90 11.16
CA HIS A 365 9.31 40.14 10.08
C HIS A 365 8.93 39.35 8.80
N THR A 366 8.52 38.11 8.90
CA THR A 366 8.02 37.30 7.77
C THR A 366 6.84 37.98 7.08
N LEU A 367 5.91 38.55 7.86
CA LEU A 367 4.79 39.27 7.28
C LEU A 367 5.23 40.60 6.62
N GLN A 368 6.21 41.29 7.21
CA GLN A 368 6.78 42.51 6.59
C GLN A 368 7.44 42.20 5.25
N GLU A 369 8.23 41.13 5.17
CA GLU A 369 8.87 40.67 3.91
C GLU A 369 7.81 40.29 2.87
N LEU A 370 6.75 39.59 3.29
CA LEU A 370 5.67 39.18 2.38
C LEU A 370 5.00 40.39 1.73
N ILE A 371 4.62 41.39 2.53
CA ILE A 371 3.92 42.60 2.01
C ILE A 371 4.84 43.61 1.32
N ALA A 372 6.17 43.47 1.48
CA ALA A 372 7.18 44.24 0.75
C ALA A 372 7.45 43.70 -0.68
N THR A 373 6.81 42.60 -1.07
CA THR A 373 6.90 42.05 -2.43
C THR A 373 6.46 43.13 -3.44
N ASP A 374 7.25 43.28 -4.52
CA ASP A 374 6.93 44.24 -5.59
C ASP A 374 5.66 43.80 -6.32
N GLU A 375 4.61 44.64 -6.27
CA GLU A 375 3.32 44.35 -6.89
C GLU A 375 3.42 44.09 -8.39
N SER A 376 4.44 44.60 -9.07
CA SER A 376 4.68 44.31 -10.49
C SER A 376 5.06 42.89 -10.80
N THR A 377 5.49 42.13 -9.78
CA THR A 377 5.87 40.71 -9.88
C THR A 377 4.72 39.77 -9.48
N ILE A 378 3.60 40.31 -9.07
CA ILE A 378 2.44 39.56 -8.56
C ILE A 378 1.51 39.25 -9.73
N ASP A 379 1.07 37.99 -9.83
CA ASP A 379 0.10 37.57 -10.83
C ASP A 379 -1.23 38.29 -10.64
N SER A 380 -1.86 38.69 -11.72
CA SER A 380 -3.12 39.42 -11.69
C SER A 380 -4.25 38.70 -10.97
N GLU A 381 -4.19 37.38 -10.89
CA GLU A 381 -5.23 36.53 -10.26
C GLU A 381 -5.38 36.80 -8.76
N TYR A 382 -4.30 37.12 -8.05
CA TYR A 382 -4.35 37.37 -6.60
C TYR A 382 -3.89 38.76 -6.17
N LEU A 383 -3.67 39.66 -7.09
CA LEU A 383 -3.18 41.03 -6.81
C LEU A 383 -4.13 41.83 -5.90
N GLU A 384 -5.44 41.69 -6.10
CA GLU A 384 -6.44 42.38 -5.26
C GLU A 384 -6.43 41.82 -3.83
N ASP A 385 -6.38 40.51 -3.68
CA ASP A 385 -6.28 39.87 -2.38
C ASP A 385 -4.96 40.19 -1.67
N PHE A 386 -3.86 40.31 -2.43
CA PHE A 386 -2.57 40.75 -1.89
C PHE A 386 -2.63 42.18 -1.33
N ARG A 387 -3.25 43.09 -2.05
CA ARG A 387 -3.46 44.47 -1.58
C ARG A 387 -4.33 44.53 -0.32
N ALA A 388 -5.37 43.69 -0.28
CA ALA A 388 -6.21 43.58 0.91
C ALA A 388 -5.42 43.00 2.11
N LEU A 389 -4.64 41.96 1.89
CA LEU A 389 -3.74 41.39 2.92
C LEU A 389 -2.73 42.41 3.42
N LYS A 390 -2.16 43.21 2.52
CA LYS A 390 -1.21 44.28 2.91
C LYS A 390 -1.81 45.23 3.93
N VAL A 391 -3.07 45.64 3.74
CA VAL A 391 -3.79 46.49 4.71
C VAL A 391 -3.97 45.79 6.06
N GLU A 392 -4.37 44.53 6.07
CA GLU A 392 -4.52 43.72 7.31
C GLU A 392 -3.19 43.60 8.07
N VAL A 393 -2.11 43.31 7.36
CA VAL A 393 -0.77 43.15 7.95
C VAL A 393 -0.20 44.48 8.42
N GLU A 394 -0.33 45.57 7.66
CA GLU A 394 0.09 46.93 8.10
C GLU A 394 -0.61 47.36 9.39
N GLN A 395 -1.89 47.00 9.54
CA GLN A 395 -2.64 47.27 10.78
C GLN A 395 -2.11 46.42 11.94
N TYR A 396 -1.86 45.12 11.71
CA TYR A 396 -1.28 44.21 12.71
C TYR A 396 0.10 44.66 13.18
N LEU A 397 0.96 45.13 12.27
CA LEU A 397 2.32 45.57 12.56
C LEU A 397 2.43 46.80 13.46
N GLN A 398 1.33 47.51 13.68
CA GLN A 398 1.29 48.61 14.69
C GLN A 398 1.40 48.08 16.12
N ASN A 399 1.00 46.81 16.38
CA ASN A 399 1.15 46.15 17.67
C ASN A 399 1.24 44.62 17.50
N PRO A 400 2.40 44.07 17.02
CA PRO A 400 2.54 42.69 16.65
C PRO A 400 2.82 41.79 17.87
N SER A 401 1.88 41.71 18.81
CA SER A 401 2.05 41.00 20.08
C SER A 401 1.37 39.62 20.11
N TYR A 402 0.50 39.32 19.15
CA TYR A 402 -0.26 38.10 19.08
C TYR A 402 -0.02 37.36 17.74
N LEU A 403 -0.37 36.07 17.67
CA LEU A 403 -0.30 35.32 16.43
C LEU A 403 -1.37 35.83 15.47
N PHE A 404 -0.92 36.49 14.42
CA PHE A 404 -1.79 36.95 13.33
C PHE A 404 -2.11 35.76 12.38
N ASP A 405 -3.36 35.69 11.91
CA ASP A 405 -3.73 34.90 10.74
C ASP A 405 -5.00 35.48 10.10
N SER A 406 -5.18 35.19 8.82
CA SER A 406 -6.39 35.54 8.09
C SER A 406 -6.61 34.59 6.90
N THR A 407 -7.85 34.61 6.37
CA THR A 407 -8.15 33.84 5.14
C THR A 407 -7.31 34.32 3.96
N LEU A 408 -7.01 35.59 3.86
CA LEU A 408 -6.18 36.16 2.79
C LEU A 408 -4.73 35.70 2.92
N LEU A 409 -4.16 35.74 4.14
CA LEU A 409 -2.80 35.22 4.37
C LEU A 409 -2.72 33.72 3.99
N TYR A 410 -3.70 32.94 4.42
CA TYR A 410 -3.74 31.51 4.12
C TYR A 410 -3.88 31.24 2.61
N ARG A 411 -4.73 32.00 1.92
CA ARG A 411 -4.95 31.88 0.47
C ARG A 411 -3.67 32.19 -0.30
N ILE A 412 -3.05 33.32 -0.03
CA ILE A 412 -1.82 33.76 -0.71
C ILE A 412 -0.68 32.79 -0.44
N GLN A 413 -0.48 32.35 0.81
CA GLN A 413 0.55 31.37 1.12
C GLN A 413 0.30 30.02 0.45
N THR A 414 -0.96 29.58 0.35
CA THR A 414 -1.31 28.32 -0.33
C THR A 414 -1.02 28.41 -1.84
N TYR A 415 -1.40 29.52 -2.47
CA TYR A 415 -1.18 29.74 -3.89
C TYR A 415 0.32 29.86 -4.23
N ILE A 416 1.04 30.75 -3.55
CA ILE A 416 2.50 30.94 -3.77
C ILE A 416 3.26 29.67 -3.37
N GLY A 417 2.86 29.00 -2.29
CA GLY A 417 3.48 27.78 -1.81
C GLY A 417 3.36 26.61 -2.78
N GLY A 418 2.33 26.61 -3.66
CA GLY A 418 2.13 25.65 -4.74
C GLY A 418 2.88 25.96 -6.03
N LYS A 419 3.34 27.20 -6.20
CA LYS A 419 3.96 27.66 -7.46
C LYS A 419 5.35 27.05 -7.66
N ARG A 420 5.57 26.34 -8.76
CA ARG A 420 6.84 25.69 -9.12
C ARG A 420 7.10 25.78 -10.61
N LYS A 421 8.34 25.48 -11.00
CA LYS A 421 8.72 25.25 -12.40
C LYS A 421 9.08 23.79 -12.58
N ASP A 422 8.64 23.22 -13.69
CA ASP A 422 9.05 21.88 -14.10
C ASP A 422 10.49 21.87 -14.64
N LEU A 423 11.00 20.68 -14.99
CA LEU A 423 12.34 20.51 -15.56
C LEU A 423 12.54 21.21 -16.91
N GLN A 424 11.47 21.52 -17.62
CA GLN A 424 11.49 22.29 -18.87
C GLN A 424 11.39 23.81 -18.66
N GLY A 425 11.15 24.23 -17.40
CA GLY A 425 10.99 25.64 -17.02
C GLY A 425 9.58 26.16 -17.15
N ASN A 426 8.58 25.32 -17.42
CA ASN A 426 7.18 25.72 -17.43
C ASN A 426 6.73 26.01 -16.00
N GLU A 427 6.01 27.12 -15.83
CA GLU A 427 5.48 27.51 -14.53
C GLU A 427 4.15 26.78 -14.26
N ILE A 428 4.03 26.21 -13.05
CA ILE A 428 2.86 25.53 -12.57
C ILE A 428 2.36 26.25 -11.32
N HIS A 429 1.08 26.52 -11.28
CA HIS A 429 0.39 27.15 -10.14
C HIS A 429 -1.01 26.54 -9.96
N GLY A 430 -1.56 26.61 -8.75
CA GLY A 430 -2.92 26.15 -8.45
C GLY A 430 -3.98 26.99 -9.17
N GLN A 431 -5.14 26.39 -9.38
CA GLN A 431 -6.32 27.15 -9.81
C GLN A 431 -6.78 28.02 -8.65
N TYR A 432 -6.70 29.34 -8.83
CA TYR A 432 -6.93 30.30 -7.74
C TYR A 432 -8.33 30.22 -7.12
N ASP A 433 -9.34 29.88 -7.93
CA ASP A 433 -10.71 29.65 -7.48
C ASP A 433 -10.82 28.39 -6.56
N LEU A 434 -10.12 27.30 -6.85
CA LEU A 434 -10.04 26.15 -5.96
C LEU A 434 -9.32 26.49 -4.65
N VAL A 435 -8.21 27.23 -4.74
CA VAL A 435 -7.49 27.72 -3.54
C VAL A 435 -8.37 28.63 -2.71
N SER A 436 -9.19 29.49 -3.34
CA SER A 436 -10.13 30.37 -2.68
C SER A 436 -11.19 29.58 -1.91
N VAL A 437 -11.82 28.59 -2.55
CA VAL A 437 -12.81 27.71 -1.89
C VAL A 437 -12.19 26.99 -0.71
N LEU A 438 -10.99 26.40 -0.86
CA LEU A 438 -10.29 25.71 0.22
C LEU A 438 -10.17 26.62 1.44
N THR A 439 -9.63 27.83 1.23
CA THR A 439 -9.24 28.72 2.33
C THR A 439 -10.43 29.41 3.00
N GLU A 440 -11.47 29.73 2.24
CA GLU A 440 -12.74 30.27 2.75
C GLU A 440 -13.53 29.25 3.57
N ARG A 441 -13.51 27.97 3.14
CA ARG A 441 -14.27 26.90 3.79
C ARG A 441 -13.50 26.15 4.87
N ALA A 442 -12.21 26.43 5.07
CA ALA A 442 -11.36 25.70 6.00
C ALA A 442 -11.89 25.70 7.44
N LEU A 443 -12.20 26.87 7.98
CA LEU A 443 -12.70 26.99 9.35
C LEU A 443 -14.11 26.40 9.52
N GLU A 444 -14.96 26.53 8.51
CA GLU A 444 -16.26 25.86 8.47
C GLU A 444 -16.10 24.34 8.54
N SER A 445 -15.08 23.78 7.85
CA SER A 445 -14.81 22.35 7.88
C SER A 445 -14.30 21.87 9.26
N VAL A 446 -13.50 22.67 9.97
CA VAL A 446 -13.13 22.41 11.36
C VAL A 446 -14.35 22.37 12.26
N ARG A 447 -15.24 23.39 12.17
CA ARG A 447 -16.46 23.46 12.98
C ARG A 447 -17.39 22.28 12.69
N TRP A 448 -17.56 21.93 11.42
CA TRP A 448 -18.35 20.78 11.01
C TRP A 448 -17.81 19.46 11.61
N LEU A 449 -16.50 19.26 11.65
CA LEU A 449 -15.88 18.12 12.30
C LEU A 449 -16.14 18.10 13.81
N GLU A 450 -16.11 19.27 14.49
CA GLU A 450 -16.49 19.40 15.89
C GLU A 450 -17.95 19.01 16.14
N ASP A 451 -18.86 19.47 15.27
CA ASP A 451 -20.30 19.13 15.35
C ASP A 451 -20.57 17.63 15.20
N ILE A 452 -19.74 16.92 14.45
CA ILE A 452 -19.81 15.45 14.30
C ILE A 452 -19.17 14.73 15.49
N GLY A 453 -18.29 15.40 16.25
CA GLY A 453 -17.68 14.84 17.46
C GLY A 453 -16.16 14.72 17.43
N VAL A 454 -15.46 15.33 16.48
CA VAL A 454 -13.99 15.45 16.53
C VAL A 454 -13.59 16.52 17.54
N GLU A 455 -12.74 16.16 18.49
CA GLU A 455 -12.23 17.08 19.49
C GLU A 455 -10.85 17.62 19.08
N PHE A 456 -10.65 18.94 19.17
CA PHE A 456 -9.38 19.60 18.88
C PHE A 456 -8.72 20.16 20.12
N VAL A 457 -7.37 20.08 20.17
CA VAL A 457 -6.55 20.70 21.22
C VAL A 457 -6.66 22.23 21.08
N ARG A 458 -7.03 22.92 22.15
CA ARG A 458 -7.19 24.38 22.14
C ARG A 458 -6.06 25.11 22.85
N SER A 459 -5.13 24.39 23.48
CA SER A 459 -3.99 24.96 24.24
C SER A 459 -2.76 25.27 23.37
N GLU A 460 -2.73 24.83 22.12
CA GLU A 460 -1.62 25.06 21.20
C GLU A 460 -2.10 25.24 19.75
N VAL A 461 -1.37 26.03 18.97
CA VAL A 461 -1.52 26.14 17.52
C VAL A 461 -0.31 25.47 16.88
N THR A 462 -0.52 24.42 16.09
CA THR A 462 0.56 23.63 15.51
C THR A 462 0.98 24.14 14.13
N MET A 463 2.20 23.79 13.72
CA MET A 463 2.74 24.01 12.38
C MET A 463 3.39 22.74 11.84
N PRO A 464 2.72 21.99 10.96
CA PRO A 464 3.35 20.87 10.28
C PRO A 464 4.52 21.28 9.38
N VAL A 465 5.45 20.36 9.14
CA VAL A 465 6.58 20.59 8.21
C VAL A 465 6.09 21.13 6.87
N GLY A 466 6.64 22.25 6.42
CA GLY A 466 6.28 22.90 5.17
C GLY A 466 4.90 23.60 5.16
N ALA A 467 4.35 23.96 6.33
CA ALA A 467 3.07 24.65 6.43
C ALA A 467 3.16 26.17 6.20
N LEU A 468 4.34 26.74 6.30
CA LEU A 468 4.69 28.16 6.19
C LEU A 468 4.11 29.08 7.28
N TRP A 469 3.12 28.64 8.06
CA TRP A 469 2.50 29.41 9.13
C TRP A 469 1.85 28.54 10.20
N ARG A 470 1.73 29.03 11.43
CA ARG A 470 1.05 28.38 12.54
C ARG A 470 -0.47 28.57 12.42
N ARG A 471 -1.19 27.54 11.94
CA ARG A 471 -2.66 27.51 11.83
C ARG A 471 -3.25 26.12 11.98
N GLY A 472 -2.44 25.16 12.39
CA GLY A 472 -2.86 23.76 12.47
C GLY A 472 -3.73 23.48 13.68
N HIS A 473 -4.97 23.04 13.45
CA HIS A 473 -5.87 22.46 14.45
C HIS A 473 -5.51 21.00 14.64
N LYS A 474 -4.97 20.65 15.81
CA LYS A 474 -4.53 19.30 16.14
C LYS A 474 -5.66 18.57 16.85
N PRO A 475 -6.07 17.36 16.41
CA PRO A 475 -7.06 16.57 17.14
C PRO A 475 -6.50 16.09 18.48
N VAL A 476 -7.39 15.89 19.47
CA VAL A 476 -7.04 15.36 20.80
C VAL A 476 -6.58 13.91 20.68
N GLN A 477 -7.30 13.08 19.93
CA GLN A 477 -6.83 11.74 19.60
C GLN A 477 -5.68 11.82 18.61
N PRO A 478 -4.66 10.95 18.74
CA PRO A 478 -3.48 11.05 17.91
C PRO A 478 -3.75 10.74 16.44
N MET A 479 -3.04 11.43 15.55
CA MET A 479 -3.01 11.21 14.11
C MET A 479 -4.36 11.39 13.42
N GLY A 480 -4.42 11.01 12.15
CA GLY A 480 -5.64 11.08 11.35
C GLY A 480 -6.71 10.05 11.70
N TYR A 481 -6.38 9.07 12.57
CA TYR A 481 -7.36 8.15 13.13
C TYR A 481 -8.49 8.88 13.86
N ALA A 482 -8.20 10.01 14.49
CA ALA A 482 -9.20 10.86 15.14
C ALA A 482 -10.39 11.19 14.23
N PHE A 483 -10.11 11.50 12.97
CA PHE A 483 -11.14 11.83 11.98
C PHE A 483 -11.86 10.59 11.47
N ILE A 484 -11.09 9.54 11.13
CA ILE A 484 -11.63 8.31 10.54
C ILE A 484 -12.57 7.60 11.50
N SER A 485 -12.19 7.46 12.78
CA SER A 485 -13.02 6.77 13.76
C SER A 485 -14.36 7.47 14.00
N VAL A 486 -14.34 8.79 14.12
CA VAL A 486 -15.56 9.59 14.34
C VAL A 486 -16.46 9.58 13.12
N LEU A 487 -15.90 9.81 11.92
CA LEU A 487 -16.68 9.84 10.68
C LEU A 487 -17.23 8.45 10.31
N GLN A 488 -16.46 7.39 10.50
CA GLN A 488 -16.93 6.01 10.29
C GLN A 488 -18.13 5.71 11.18
N LYS A 489 -17.99 6.01 12.48
CA LYS A 489 -19.08 5.84 13.44
C LYS A 489 -20.32 6.61 13.00
N TYR A 490 -20.15 7.89 12.67
CA TYR A 490 -21.23 8.74 12.20
C TYR A 490 -21.94 8.14 10.98
N VAL A 491 -21.18 7.72 9.96
CA VAL A 491 -21.73 7.13 8.71
C VAL A 491 -22.54 5.88 9.02
N LEU A 492 -22.02 4.97 9.84
CA LEU A 492 -22.69 3.70 10.15
C LEU A 492 -23.94 3.90 11.02
N GLU A 493 -23.90 4.78 12.02
CA GLU A 493 -25.02 5.07 12.94
C GLU A 493 -26.18 5.78 12.22
N HIS A 494 -25.90 6.53 11.13
CA HIS A 494 -26.92 7.22 10.35
C HIS A 494 -27.39 6.47 9.10
N GLY A 495 -27.03 5.16 8.99
CA GLY A 495 -27.54 4.27 7.95
C GLY A 495 -26.75 4.23 6.66
N GLY A 496 -25.55 4.84 6.61
CA GLY A 496 -24.61 4.65 5.52
C GLY A 496 -24.06 3.22 5.50
N LYS A 497 -23.66 2.74 4.33
CA LYS A 497 -23.08 1.40 4.16
C LYS A 497 -21.64 1.49 3.66
N ILE A 498 -20.78 0.61 4.17
CA ILE A 498 -19.40 0.49 3.74
C ILE A 498 -19.18 -0.94 3.25
N LEU A 499 -18.71 -1.08 2.00
CA LEU A 499 -18.34 -2.34 1.38
C LEU A 499 -16.82 -2.36 1.27
N THR A 500 -16.15 -3.13 2.12
CA THR A 500 -14.69 -3.35 2.08
C THR A 500 -14.33 -4.54 1.19
N ASP A 501 -13.04 -4.77 0.95
CA ASP A 501 -12.54 -5.82 0.04
C ASP A 501 -13.23 -5.80 -1.34
N SER A 502 -13.55 -4.61 -1.84
CA SER A 502 -14.40 -4.41 -3.02
C SER A 502 -13.78 -3.42 -4.02
N PRO A 503 -12.64 -3.75 -4.67
CA PRO A 503 -12.02 -2.88 -5.67
C PRO A 503 -12.98 -2.59 -6.82
N VAL A 504 -13.26 -1.30 -7.05
CA VAL A 504 -14.05 -0.85 -8.19
C VAL A 504 -13.24 -1.04 -9.48
N LYS A 505 -13.86 -1.67 -10.48
CA LYS A 505 -13.25 -1.98 -11.78
C LYS A 505 -13.80 -1.13 -12.91
N GLU A 506 -15.01 -0.58 -12.76
CA GLU A 506 -15.69 0.12 -13.83
C GLU A 506 -16.71 1.13 -13.29
N LEU A 507 -16.82 2.28 -13.97
CA LEU A 507 -17.92 3.22 -13.81
C LEU A 507 -19.06 2.84 -14.78
N LEU A 508 -20.26 2.75 -14.26
CA LEU A 508 -21.45 2.40 -15.06
C LEU A 508 -22.04 3.67 -15.67
N VAL A 509 -22.03 3.75 -16.99
CA VAL A 509 -22.57 4.89 -17.74
C VAL A 509 -23.91 4.51 -18.32
N LYS A 510 -24.93 5.38 -18.09
CA LYS A 510 -26.26 5.25 -18.67
C LYS A 510 -26.73 6.61 -19.16
N ASP A 511 -27.22 6.65 -20.40
CA ASP A 511 -27.72 7.88 -21.05
C ASP A 511 -26.73 9.07 -20.98
N GLY A 512 -25.43 8.78 -21.07
CA GLY A 512 -24.36 9.78 -21.04
C GLY A 512 -23.98 10.29 -19.65
N ALA A 513 -24.56 9.76 -18.58
CA ALA A 513 -24.24 10.08 -17.19
C ALA A 513 -23.67 8.86 -16.44
N VAL A 514 -22.78 9.10 -15.47
CA VAL A 514 -22.28 8.06 -14.58
C VAL A 514 -23.34 7.75 -13.53
N LYS A 515 -23.79 6.49 -13.46
CA LYS A 515 -24.95 6.04 -12.66
C LYS A 515 -24.65 4.83 -11.78
N GLY A 516 -23.40 4.65 -11.39
CA GLY A 516 -23.00 3.60 -10.49
C GLY A 516 -21.62 3.05 -10.76
N VAL A 517 -21.29 1.96 -10.08
CA VAL A 517 -19.99 1.29 -10.19
C VAL A 517 -20.16 -0.24 -10.24
N ARG A 518 -19.21 -0.90 -10.89
CA ARG A 518 -18.98 -2.34 -10.78
C ARG A 518 -17.68 -2.60 -10.04
N ALA A 519 -17.79 -3.35 -8.96
CA ALA A 519 -16.66 -3.80 -8.15
C ALA A 519 -16.56 -5.33 -8.18
N GLU A 520 -15.43 -5.83 -7.76
CA GLU A 520 -15.16 -7.24 -7.55
C GLU A 520 -15.01 -7.49 -6.05
N GLY A 521 -15.78 -8.40 -5.50
CA GLY A 521 -15.66 -8.78 -4.10
C GLY A 521 -14.52 -9.77 -3.88
N ARG A 522 -14.15 -9.97 -2.62
CA ARG A 522 -13.02 -10.81 -2.18
C ARG A 522 -13.00 -12.23 -2.76
N ASN A 523 -14.16 -12.81 -3.01
CA ASN A 523 -14.31 -14.18 -3.53
C ASN A 523 -14.55 -14.22 -5.04
N GLY A 524 -14.30 -13.10 -5.77
CA GLY A 524 -14.50 -12.97 -7.20
C GLY A 524 -15.94 -12.71 -7.62
N GLN A 525 -16.87 -12.49 -6.65
CA GLN A 525 -18.25 -12.12 -6.95
C GLN A 525 -18.33 -10.71 -7.53
N THR A 526 -19.26 -10.51 -8.45
CA THR A 526 -19.58 -9.19 -8.97
C THR A 526 -20.43 -8.40 -7.98
N ILE A 527 -20.01 -7.17 -7.70
CA ILE A 527 -20.75 -6.20 -6.88
C ILE A 527 -21.13 -5.03 -7.77
N ILE A 528 -22.43 -4.82 -7.98
CA ILE A 528 -22.96 -3.67 -8.68
C ILE A 528 -23.58 -2.72 -7.67
N VAL A 529 -23.19 -1.45 -7.71
CA VAL A 529 -23.87 -0.40 -6.96
C VAL A 529 -24.44 0.61 -7.96
N ASN A 530 -25.75 0.59 -8.14
CA ASN A 530 -26.44 1.62 -8.92
C ASN A 530 -26.68 2.84 -8.05
N ALA A 531 -26.47 4.04 -8.58
CA ALA A 531 -26.66 5.29 -7.87
C ALA A 531 -27.00 6.42 -8.84
N ASP A 532 -27.52 7.52 -8.32
CA ASP A 532 -27.78 8.72 -9.10
C ASP A 532 -26.51 9.52 -9.38
N ALA A 533 -25.50 9.42 -8.51
CA ALA A 533 -24.20 10.06 -8.63
C ALA A 533 -23.07 9.20 -8.07
N VAL A 534 -21.84 9.43 -8.57
CA VAL A 534 -20.61 8.77 -8.15
C VAL A 534 -19.60 9.81 -7.69
N VAL A 535 -19.03 9.63 -6.49
CA VAL A 535 -17.92 10.45 -5.97
C VAL A 535 -16.65 9.61 -5.96
N LEU A 536 -15.64 10.00 -6.71
CA LEU A 536 -14.30 9.42 -6.65
C LEU A 536 -13.50 10.07 -5.51
N ALA A 537 -13.11 9.27 -4.51
CA ALA A 537 -12.36 9.70 -3.31
C ALA A 537 -11.26 8.68 -2.95
N SER A 538 -10.66 8.05 -3.96
CA SER A 538 -9.79 6.90 -3.86
C SER A 538 -8.33 7.23 -3.56
N GLY A 539 -7.99 8.50 -3.34
CA GLY A 539 -6.62 8.98 -3.16
C GLY A 539 -5.83 9.09 -4.47
N GLY A 540 -4.56 9.46 -4.36
CA GLY A 540 -3.66 9.64 -5.50
C GLY A 540 -2.99 8.34 -5.99
N PHE A 541 -1.72 8.46 -6.43
CA PHE A 541 -0.94 7.34 -6.98
C PHE A 541 0.46 7.19 -6.35
N GLY A 542 0.65 7.71 -5.13
CA GLY A 542 1.94 7.75 -4.43
C GLY A 542 2.55 6.37 -4.06
N ALA A 543 1.79 5.28 -4.19
CA ALA A 543 2.29 3.91 -4.05
C ALA A 543 2.46 3.17 -5.39
N ASN A 544 2.33 3.89 -6.52
CA ASN A 544 2.50 3.32 -7.87
C ASN A 544 3.72 3.93 -8.56
N THR A 545 4.90 3.33 -8.34
CA THR A 545 6.18 3.84 -8.88
C THR A 545 6.16 3.99 -10.39
N LYS A 546 5.54 3.06 -11.12
CA LYS A 546 5.41 3.15 -12.59
C LYS A 546 4.60 4.37 -13.04
N MET A 547 3.52 4.69 -12.30
CA MET A 547 2.71 5.86 -12.61
C MET A 547 3.43 7.16 -12.24
N LEU A 548 4.16 7.17 -11.11
CA LEU A 548 5.02 8.28 -10.72
C LEU A 548 6.08 8.56 -11.78
N GLN A 549 6.81 7.56 -12.24
CA GLN A 549 7.83 7.69 -13.28
C GLN A 549 7.24 8.13 -14.63
N LYS A 550 6.09 7.57 -15.01
CA LYS A 550 5.42 7.91 -16.29
C LYS A 550 5.07 9.40 -16.40
N TYR A 551 4.63 9.99 -15.30
CA TYR A 551 4.16 11.38 -15.31
C TYR A 551 5.19 12.39 -14.81
N ASN A 552 6.28 11.97 -14.15
CA ASN A 552 7.27 12.85 -13.54
C ASN A 552 7.80 13.92 -14.49
N THR A 553 7.64 15.19 -14.11
CA THR A 553 8.21 16.35 -14.81
C THR A 553 9.02 17.25 -13.86
N TYR A 554 9.14 16.89 -12.59
CA TYR A 554 9.74 17.73 -11.56
C TYR A 554 11.03 17.18 -10.96
N TRP A 555 11.07 15.91 -10.59
CA TRP A 555 12.26 15.27 -10.07
C TRP A 555 13.17 14.80 -11.21
N THR A 556 14.48 14.94 -11.05
CA THR A 556 15.45 14.49 -12.06
C THR A 556 15.29 12.99 -12.35
N GLU A 557 15.04 12.21 -11.30
CA GLU A 557 14.81 10.78 -11.37
C GLU A 557 13.92 10.33 -10.21
N ILE A 558 13.06 9.34 -10.46
CA ILE A 558 12.34 8.58 -9.44
C ILE A 558 12.82 7.14 -9.57
N ALA A 559 13.61 6.67 -8.59
CA ALA A 559 14.18 5.34 -8.58
C ALA A 559 13.10 4.24 -8.43
N ASP A 560 13.36 3.04 -8.94
CA ASP A 560 12.42 1.91 -8.87
C ASP A 560 12.14 1.47 -7.42
N ASP A 561 13.13 1.63 -6.53
CA ASP A 561 13.10 1.27 -5.11
C ASP A 561 12.76 2.43 -4.18
N ILE A 562 12.22 3.54 -4.71
CA ILE A 562 11.89 4.69 -3.88
C ILE A 562 10.86 4.32 -2.82
N ALA A 563 11.20 4.62 -1.56
CA ALA A 563 10.29 4.39 -0.46
C ALA A 563 9.04 5.30 -0.55
N THR A 564 7.93 4.85 0.02
CA THR A 564 6.70 5.63 0.08
C THR A 564 6.11 5.63 1.48
N SER A 565 5.60 6.78 1.92
CA SER A 565 4.83 6.90 3.16
C SER A 565 3.35 6.50 2.97
N ASN A 566 2.96 6.24 1.72
CA ASN A 566 1.58 5.93 1.36
C ASN A 566 1.19 4.51 1.77
N THR A 567 -0.11 4.32 2.00
CA THR A 567 -0.68 2.96 2.05
C THR A 567 -0.59 2.30 0.67
N PRO A 568 -0.37 0.98 0.58
CA PRO A 568 -0.38 0.27 -0.69
C PRO A 568 -1.68 0.41 -1.50
N ALA A 569 -2.75 0.94 -0.87
CA ALA A 569 -4.02 1.22 -1.54
C ALA A 569 -3.95 2.36 -2.56
N VAL A 570 -3.00 3.28 -2.46
CA VAL A 570 -2.97 4.54 -3.23
C VAL A 570 -2.22 4.33 -4.55
N THR A 571 -2.91 3.72 -5.53
CA THR A 571 -2.35 3.23 -6.79
C THR A 571 -2.87 3.95 -8.05
N GLY A 572 -3.71 5.00 -7.88
CA GLY A 572 -4.24 5.79 -8.99
C GLY A 572 -5.52 5.23 -9.62
N ASP A 573 -6.19 4.28 -8.98
CA ASP A 573 -7.35 3.59 -9.56
C ASP A 573 -8.49 4.55 -9.94
N GLY A 574 -8.82 5.52 -9.09
CA GLY A 574 -9.88 6.50 -9.38
C GLY A 574 -9.52 7.43 -10.53
N ILE A 575 -8.23 7.74 -10.71
CA ILE A 575 -7.75 8.53 -11.86
C ILE A 575 -7.99 7.73 -13.14
N LEU A 576 -7.63 6.44 -13.16
CA LEU A 576 -7.86 5.57 -14.32
C LEU A 576 -9.36 5.37 -14.60
N LEU A 577 -10.17 5.22 -13.55
CA LEU A 577 -11.64 5.14 -13.67
C LEU A 577 -12.20 6.42 -14.29
N GLY A 578 -11.79 7.61 -13.83
CA GLY A 578 -12.21 8.88 -14.43
C GLY A 578 -11.80 9.00 -15.89
N GLN A 579 -10.55 8.65 -16.23
CA GLN A 579 -10.08 8.65 -17.62
C GLN A 579 -10.90 7.72 -18.52
N SER A 580 -11.36 6.57 -18.00
CA SER A 580 -12.15 5.63 -18.79
C SER A 580 -13.49 6.21 -19.29
N VAL A 581 -13.97 7.28 -18.66
CA VAL A 581 -15.19 8.01 -19.06
C VAL A 581 -14.90 9.41 -19.61
N GLY A 582 -13.64 9.70 -19.96
CA GLY A 582 -13.21 10.92 -20.65
C GLY A 582 -12.79 12.08 -19.75
N ALA A 583 -12.49 11.84 -18.48
CA ALA A 583 -11.98 12.89 -17.58
C ALA A 583 -10.61 13.41 -18.00
N ASP A 584 -10.43 14.73 -17.90
CA ASP A 584 -9.16 15.43 -18.07
C ASP A 584 -8.30 15.31 -16.80
N LEU A 585 -6.98 15.39 -16.97
CA LEU A 585 -5.99 15.34 -15.89
C LEU A 585 -5.20 16.63 -15.81
N VAL A 586 -4.84 17.03 -14.59
CA VAL A 586 -4.04 18.23 -14.34
C VAL A 586 -2.93 17.93 -13.33
N ASP A 587 -1.78 18.61 -13.43
CA ASP A 587 -0.63 18.60 -12.50
C ASP A 587 0.00 17.22 -12.24
N MET A 588 -0.21 16.25 -13.10
CA MET A 588 0.24 14.86 -12.91
C MET A 588 1.75 14.71 -12.71
N GLY A 589 2.55 15.68 -13.18
CA GLY A 589 4.00 15.62 -13.15
C GLY A 589 4.65 15.88 -11.79
N PHE A 590 3.87 16.29 -10.80
CA PHE A 590 4.38 16.71 -9.50
C PHE A 590 3.99 15.73 -8.40
N SER A 591 5.00 15.17 -7.75
CA SER A 591 4.87 14.39 -6.53
C SER A 591 5.65 15.04 -5.39
N GLN A 592 5.08 15.07 -4.19
CA GLN A 592 5.77 15.56 -3.01
C GLN A 592 6.53 14.44 -2.33
N MET A 593 7.79 14.69 -2.05
CA MET A 593 8.56 13.85 -1.14
C MET A 593 8.50 14.41 0.28
N MET A 594 8.43 13.51 1.27
CA MET A 594 8.63 13.84 2.67
C MET A 594 10.10 13.65 3.01
N PRO A 595 10.83 14.72 3.33
CA PRO A 595 12.26 14.63 3.60
C PRO A 595 12.58 13.76 4.81
N VAL A 596 11.75 13.84 5.85
CA VAL A 596 12.00 13.22 7.17
C VAL A 596 11.29 11.86 7.32
N SER A 597 11.38 11.00 6.32
CA SER A 597 10.82 9.65 6.35
C SER A 597 11.83 8.61 6.85
N ASP A 598 11.34 7.49 7.33
CA ASP A 598 12.17 6.33 7.66
C ASP A 598 12.93 5.83 6.42
N PRO A 599 14.25 5.60 6.51
CA PRO A 599 15.05 5.29 5.33
C PRO A 599 14.76 3.92 4.70
N VAL A 600 14.13 3.01 5.44
CA VAL A 600 13.83 1.64 4.99
C VAL A 600 12.35 1.50 4.61
N THR A 601 11.46 1.96 5.48
CA THR A 601 10.00 1.72 5.32
C THR A 601 9.26 2.89 4.68
N GLY A 602 9.87 4.08 4.61
CA GLY A 602 9.19 5.31 4.21
C GLY A 602 8.20 5.87 5.24
N ALA A 603 8.07 5.23 6.40
CA ALA A 603 7.12 5.64 7.44
C ALA A 603 7.43 7.06 7.98
N LEU A 604 6.35 7.81 8.31
CA LEU A 604 6.50 9.19 8.78
C LEU A 604 6.92 9.29 10.25
N PHE A 605 6.43 8.41 11.10
CA PHE A 605 6.52 8.55 12.56
C PHE A 605 7.41 7.46 13.20
N SER A 606 8.55 7.15 12.56
CA SER A 606 9.68 6.47 13.19
C SER A 606 10.64 7.51 13.76
N GLY A 607 11.36 7.19 14.83
CA GLY A 607 12.31 8.11 15.49
C GLY A 607 11.66 9.37 16.07
N LEU A 608 12.45 10.38 16.29
CA LEU A 608 12.00 11.65 16.84
C LEU A 608 11.40 12.55 15.76
N GLN A 609 10.17 12.98 15.98
CA GLN A 609 9.48 13.98 15.16
C GLN A 609 9.41 15.29 15.95
N VAL A 610 10.39 16.15 15.72
CA VAL A 610 10.46 17.46 16.40
C VAL A 610 9.93 18.59 15.49
N PRO A 611 9.60 19.76 15.99
CA PRO A 611 9.22 20.92 15.16
C PRO A 611 10.38 21.38 14.25
N PRO A 612 10.09 21.93 13.05
CA PRO A 612 11.12 22.37 12.10
C PRO A 612 12.12 23.40 12.66
N ALA A 613 11.70 24.26 13.59
CA ALA A 613 12.60 25.18 14.29
C ALA A 613 13.73 24.44 15.05
N ASN A 614 13.49 23.20 15.47
CA ASN A 614 14.43 22.33 16.18
C ASN A 614 15.15 21.31 15.26
N PHE A 615 14.98 21.40 13.93
CA PHE A 615 15.70 20.53 13.02
C PHE A 615 17.17 20.91 12.96
N ILE A 616 18.04 19.91 13.07
CA ILE A 616 19.46 19.99 12.76
C ILE A 616 19.75 18.81 11.81
N MET A 617 19.74 19.10 10.50
CA MET A 617 19.93 18.10 9.45
C MET A 617 21.40 17.97 9.11
N VAL A 618 22.00 16.82 9.35
CA VAL A 618 23.39 16.54 9.01
C VAL A 618 23.50 15.39 8.00
N ASN A 619 24.33 15.57 6.99
CA ASN A 619 24.62 14.53 6.01
C ASN A 619 25.55 13.45 6.59
N THR A 620 25.91 12.46 5.78
CA THR A 620 26.82 11.37 6.19
C THR A 620 28.27 11.83 6.45
N GLU A 621 28.61 13.08 6.13
CA GLU A 621 29.89 13.71 6.52
C GLU A 621 29.81 14.42 7.88
N GLY A 622 28.62 14.54 8.48
CA GLY A 622 28.40 15.25 9.74
C GLY A 622 28.22 16.76 9.61
N LYS A 623 27.93 17.26 8.41
CA LYS A 623 27.74 18.69 8.11
C LYS A 623 26.27 18.99 7.84
N ARG A 624 25.83 20.16 8.29
CA ARG A 624 24.56 20.74 7.80
C ARG A 624 24.65 20.99 6.30
N PHE A 625 23.54 20.94 5.59
CA PHE A 625 23.53 21.03 4.13
C PHE A 625 22.34 21.82 3.55
N VAL A 626 21.46 22.35 4.40
CA VAL A 626 20.25 23.07 3.95
C VAL A 626 19.71 23.97 5.05
N ASP A 627 18.89 24.96 4.68
CA ASP A 627 17.97 25.62 5.59
C ASP A 627 16.86 24.65 5.99
N GLU A 628 16.89 24.16 7.22
CA GLU A 628 15.97 23.13 7.74
C GLU A 628 14.54 23.67 7.98
N TYR A 629 14.32 24.97 7.88
CA TYR A 629 12.99 25.58 7.97
C TYR A 629 12.31 25.69 6.60
N GLY A 630 12.96 25.22 5.53
CA GLY A 630 12.51 25.28 4.16
C GLY A 630 11.31 24.40 3.82
N SER A 631 10.84 24.51 2.58
CA SER A 631 9.75 23.67 2.05
C SER A 631 10.20 22.21 1.84
N ARG A 632 9.24 21.28 1.86
CA ARG A 632 9.52 19.84 1.77
C ARG A 632 10.31 19.44 0.53
N ASP A 633 10.00 20.02 -0.61
CA ASP A 633 10.69 19.78 -1.87
C ASP A 633 12.14 20.25 -1.84
N LYS A 634 12.42 21.44 -1.29
CA LYS A 634 13.80 21.94 -1.09
C LYS A 634 14.60 21.04 -0.16
N LEU A 635 14.01 20.66 0.98
CA LEU A 635 14.66 19.74 1.92
C LEU A 635 14.93 18.37 1.28
N SER A 636 13.96 17.84 0.54
CA SER A 636 14.12 16.54 -0.14
C SER A 636 15.16 16.60 -1.25
N GLN A 637 15.17 17.66 -2.06
CA GLN A 637 16.19 17.83 -3.11
C GLN A 637 17.57 17.96 -2.50
N ALA A 638 17.74 18.78 -1.46
CA ALA A 638 19.01 18.91 -0.78
C ALA A 638 19.51 17.58 -0.18
N ALA A 639 18.60 16.77 0.38
CA ALA A 639 18.94 15.44 0.87
C ALA A 639 19.38 14.51 -0.27
N ILE A 640 18.65 14.48 -1.40
CA ILE A 640 18.99 13.67 -2.58
C ILE A 640 20.37 14.06 -3.11
N ASP A 641 20.63 15.36 -3.25
CA ASP A 641 21.92 15.89 -3.71
C ASP A 641 23.09 15.55 -2.78
N ASN A 642 22.78 15.23 -1.51
CA ASN A 642 23.74 14.75 -0.49
C ASN A 642 23.72 13.23 -0.27
N GLY A 643 23.27 12.44 -1.24
CA GLY A 643 23.28 10.97 -1.18
C GLY A 643 22.04 10.34 -0.55
N GLY A 644 21.03 11.11 -0.24
CA GLY A 644 19.70 10.68 0.23
C GLY A 644 19.62 10.44 1.73
N LEU A 645 20.56 9.75 2.34
CA LEU A 645 20.59 9.49 3.79
C LEU A 645 21.18 10.66 4.57
N PHE A 646 20.45 11.08 5.61
CA PHE A 646 20.91 12.09 6.57
C PHE A 646 20.40 11.77 7.97
N TYR A 647 20.83 12.55 8.96
CA TYR A 647 20.41 12.39 10.35
C TYR A 647 19.83 13.70 10.89
N LEU A 648 18.71 13.58 11.62
CA LEU A 648 18.23 14.64 12.51
C LEU A 648 18.91 14.47 13.86
N ILE A 649 19.67 15.48 14.28
CA ILE A 649 20.35 15.51 15.59
C ILE A 649 19.47 16.24 16.60
N ALA A 650 19.36 15.68 17.79
CA ALA A 650 18.62 16.28 18.91
C ALA A 650 19.36 16.03 20.22
N ASP A 651 19.12 16.89 21.20
CA ASP A 651 19.46 16.68 22.60
C ASP A 651 18.22 16.33 23.42
N GLU A 652 18.36 16.18 24.73
CA GLU A 652 17.24 15.82 25.62
C GLU A 652 16.12 16.88 25.60
N ARG A 653 16.44 18.17 25.51
CA ARG A 653 15.41 19.23 25.45
C ARG A 653 14.71 19.29 24.11
N ILE A 654 15.44 19.11 23.02
CA ILE A 654 14.83 19.02 21.68
C ILE A 654 13.94 17.77 21.60
N LYS A 655 14.38 16.62 22.17
CA LYS A 655 13.57 15.40 22.24
C LYS A 655 12.23 15.61 22.96
N GLU A 656 12.21 16.43 24.01
CA GLU A 656 10.95 16.74 24.72
C GLU A 656 9.93 17.49 23.87
N THR A 657 10.34 18.12 22.78
CA THR A 657 9.43 18.75 21.80
C THR A 657 8.87 17.76 20.77
N ALA A 658 9.30 16.49 20.80
CA ALA A 658 8.83 15.50 19.86
C ALA A 658 7.36 15.13 20.08
N TYR A 659 6.62 14.98 18.98
CA TYR A 659 5.20 14.66 18.98
C TYR A 659 4.94 13.27 18.37
N ASN A 660 3.77 12.69 18.63
CA ASN A 660 3.37 11.36 18.18
C ASN A 660 4.31 10.23 18.63
N THR A 661 4.99 10.41 19.76
CA THR A 661 5.87 9.39 20.35
C THR A 661 5.69 9.32 21.88
N SER A 662 6.24 8.29 22.49
CA SER A 662 6.36 8.13 23.94
C SER A 662 7.76 7.65 24.29
N GLN A 663 8.14 7.77 25.58
CA GLN A 663 9.46 7.29 26.03
C GLN A 663 9.64 5.79 25.76
N GLU A 664 8.58 4.97 25.93
CA GLU A 664 8.62 3.54 25.61
C GLU A 664 8.91 3.26 24.13
N LYS A 665 8.29 4.05 23.23
CA LYS A 665 8.57 3.95 21.77
C LYS A 665 9.99 4.37 21.45
N ILE A 666 10.52 5.42 22.07
CA ILE A 666 11.91 5.87 21.94
C ILE A 666 12.87 4.75 22.38
N ASP A 667 12.66 4.19 23.57
CA ASP A 667 13.50 3.12 24.09
C ASP A 667 13.45 1.85 23.23
N ALA A 668 12.27 1.50 22.71
CA ALA A 668 12.11 0.39 21.77
C ALA A 668 12.88 0.61 20.46
N GLN A 669 12.86 1.81 19.91
CA GLN A 669 13.59 2.17 18.69
C GLN A 669 15.10 2.21 18.89
N VAL A 670 15.57 2.71 20.04
CA VAL A 670 16.98 2.64 20.40
C VAL A 670 17.45 1.19 20.52
N LYS A 671 16.64 0.34 21.14
CA LYS A 671 16.93 -1.09 21.24
C LYS A 671 16.95 -1.79 19.87
N ALA A 672 16.07 -1.37 18.97
CA ALA A 672 16.00 -1.90 17.61
C ALA A 672 17.10 -1.36 16.67
N GLY A 673 17.86 -0.34 17.08
CA GLY A 673 18.90 0.29 16.26
C GLY A 673 18.34 1.22 15.16
N THR A 674 17.08 1.64 15.25
CA THR A 674 16.43 2.59 14.33
C THR A 674 16.46 4.04 14.83
N LEU A 675 16.86 4.24 16.07
CA LEU A 675 17.18 5.53 16.68
C LEU A 675 18.47 5.35 17.48
N TYR A 676 19.41 6.29 17.36
CA TYR A 676 20.69 6.26 18.06
C TYR A 676 20.64 7.18 19.27
N ARG A 677 21.32 6.79 20.35
CA ARG A 677 21.41 7.55 21.61
C ARG A 677 22.80 7.41 22.21
N ALA A 678 23.39 8.53 22.65
CA ALA A 678 24.70 8.55 23.31
C ALA A 678 24.77 9.66 24.36
N ASP A 679 25.74 9.59 25.28
CA ASP A 679 25.95 10.61 26.33
C ASP A 679 26.78 11.78 25.81
N THR A 680 27.51 11.61 24.70
CA THR A 680 28.29 12.66 24.05
C THR A 680 28.02 12.70 22.54
N ILE A 681 28.30 13.85 21.91
CA ILE A 681 28.14 14.01 20.45
C ILE A 681 29.19 13.15 19.71
N GLU A 682 30.39 13.00 20.28
CA GLU A 682 31.47 12.16 19.74
C GLU A 682 31.04 10.68 19.69
N GLU A 683 30.47 10.16 20.76
CA GLU A 683 29.95 8.78 20.81
C GLU A 683 28.80 8.60 19.83
N LEU A 684 27.90 9.59 19.74
CA LEU A 684 26.78 9.57 18.77
C LEU A 684 27.32 9.51 17.34
N ALA A 685 28.34 10.34 17.04
CA ALA A 685 28.97 10.35 15.71
C ALA A 685 29.57 8.98 15.34
N VAL A 686 30.22 8.32 16.28
CA VAL A 686 30.78 6.96 16.08
C VAL A 686 29.63 5.95 15.77
N GLN A 687 28.51 6.02 16.51
CA GLN A 687 27.38 5.12 16.31
C GLN A 687 26.77 5.26 14.91
N ILE A 688 26.69 6.47 14.36
CA ILE A 688 26.09 6.74 13.03
C ILE A 688 27.12 6.74 11.89
N GLY A 689 28.40 6.43 12.18
CA GLY A 689 29.44 6.32 11.16
C GLY A 689 29.95 7.66 10.60
N VAL A 690 29.79 8.75 11.36
CA VAL A 690 30.19 10.12 10.98
C VAL A 690 31.47 10.50 11.70
N ASN A 691 32.27 11.40 11.10
CA ASN A 691 33.48 11.91 11.75
C ASN A 691 33.14 12.72 13.03
N PRO A 692 33.62 12.29 14.23
CA PRO A 692 33.26 12.94 15.50
C PRO A 692 33.65 14.42 15.57
N GLN A 693 34.84 14.79 15.07
CA GLN A 693 35.33 16.17 15.12
C GLN A 693 34.45 17.08 14.25
N VAL A 694 34.00 16.58 13.09
CA VAL A 694 33.13 17.34 12.18
C VAL A 694 31.74 17.54 12.82
N LEU A 695 31.13 16.49 13.39
CA LEU A 695 29.82 16.62 14.03
C LEU A 695 29.85 17.56 15.23
N VAL A 696 30.87 17.46 16.08
CA VAL A 696 31.06 18.37 17.24
C VAL A 696 31.16 19.82 16.78
N GLU A 697 31.96 20.09 15.75
CA GLU A 697 32.08 21.45 15.20
C GLU A 697 30.77 21.95 14.60
N THR A 698 30.04 21.11 13.88
CA THR A 698 28.73 21.43 13.30
C THR A 698 27.75 21.83 14.38
N ILE A 699 27.64 21.07 15.46
CA ILE A 699 26.70 21.37 16.57
C ILE A 699 27.15 22.62 17.34
N LYS A 700 28.42 22.80 17.55
CA LYS A 700 28.95 24.01 18.17
C LYS A 700 28.61 25.28 17.36
N ASN A 701 28.77 25.22 16.04
CA ASN A 701 28.44 26.31 15.15
C ASN A 701 26.96 26.60 15.19
N TYR A 702 26.12 25.55 15.06
CA TYR A 702 24.65 25.67 15.15
C TYR A 702 24.23 26.36 16.47
N ASN A 703 24.75 25.95 17.61
CA ASN A 703 24.46 26.54 18.90
C ASN A 703 24.85 28.04 18.96
N SER A 704 25.96 28.42 18.34
CA SER A 704 26.38 29.83 18.26
C SER A 704 25.43 30.67 17.37
N TYR A 705 24.81 30.05 16.34
CA TYR A 705 23.82 30.72 15.49
C TYR A 705 22.50 30.91 16.24
N VAL A 706 22.08 29.94 17.07
CA VAL A 706 20.93 30.09 17.97
C VAL A 706 21.13 31.28 18.93
N ASP A 707 22.32 31.37 19.56
CA ASP A 707 22.68 32.49 20.46
C ASP A 707 22.69 33.84 19.72
N ALA A 708 23.12 33.86 18.47
CA ALA A 708 23.18 35.06 17.64
C ALA A 708 21.80 35.42 17.03
N GLY A 709 20.84 34.48 17.00
CA GLY A 709 19.56 34.65 16.32
C GLY A 709 19.68 34.73 14.78
N PHE A 710 20.80 34.30 14.21
CA PHE A 710 21.09 34.37 12.78
C PHE A 710 21.98 33.22 12.33
N ASP A 711 21.61 32.57 11.20
CA ASP A 711 22.37 31.53 10.56
C ASP A 711 23.13 32.03 9.32
N PRO A 712 24.44 32.20 9.39
CA PRO A 712 25.25 32.70 8.27
C PRO A 712 25.49 31.63 7.17
N GLU A 713 25.21 30.33 7.44
CA GLU A 713 25.44 29.25 6.49
C GLU A 713 24.26 29.05 5.55
N PHE A 714 23.04 28.99 6.08
CA PHE A 714 21.84 28.62 5.30
C PHE A 714 20.68 29.58 5.46
N ASN A 715 20.84 30.65 6.28
CA ASN A 715 19.78 31.63 6.57
C ASN A 715 18.49 30.99 7.12
N LYS A 716 18.66 30.05 8.07
CA LYS A 716 17.53 29.35 8.70
C LYS A 716 16.55 30.34 9.33
N GLY A 717 15.30 30.27 8.92
CA GLY A 717 14.27 31.29 9.23
C GLY A 717 13.83 31.35 10.69
N SER A 718 14.03 30.26 11.47
CA SER A 718 13.63 30.22 12.89
C SER A 718 14.46 29.19 13.67
N PHE A 719 14.81 29.54 14.89
CA PHE A 719 15.46 28.68 15.89
C PHE A 719 14.61 28.64 17.15
N ASP A 720 14.66 27.52 17.89
CA ASP A 720 14.02 27.41 19.18
C ASP A 720 15.02 27.01 20.27
N LEU A 721 15.69 25.85 20.11
CA LEU A 721 16.58 25.28 21.12
C LEU A 721 18.00 25.04 20.59
N LYS A 722 19.00 25.17 21.50
CA LYS A 722 20.35 24.67 21.28
C LYS A 722 20.43 23.19 21.54
N CYS A 723 21.38 22.52 20.93
CA CYS A 723 21.70 21.10 21.14
C CYS A 723 22.92 20.99 22.07
N GLU A 724 22.71 20.93 23.40
CA GLU A 724 23.79 20.98 24.40
C GLU A 724 23.55 20.15 25.68
N VAL A 725 22.35 19.47 25.79
CA VAL A 725 21.97 18.74 27.01
C VAL A 725 21.89 17.23 26.73
N ALA A 726 22.82 16.46 27.29
CA ALA A 726 22.82 15.01 27.17
C ALA A 726 21.56 14.35 27.76
N PRO A 727 21.14 13.17 27.30
CA PRO A 727 21.69 12.43 26.17
C PRO A 727 21.35 13.04 24.80
N PHE A 728 22.20 12.69 23.82
CA PHE A 728 22.03 13.12 22.43
C PHE A 728 21.43 11.99 21.58
N TYR A 729 20.67 12.36 20.55
CA TYR A 729 19.96 11.45 19.67
C TYR A 729 20.28 11.73 18.22
N ALA A 730 20.30 10.69 17.39
CA ALA A 730 20.35 10.81 15.93
C ALA A 730 19.25 9.94 15.30
N THR A 731 18.40 10.57 14.52
CA THR A 731 17.34 9.90 13.79
C THR A 731 17.71 9.81 12.32
N PRO A 732 17.94 8.60 11.75
CA PRO A 732 18.23 8.44 10.33
C PRO A 732 16.99 8.79 9.49
N ARG A 733 17.18 9.49 8.37
CA ARG A 733 16.11 9.97 7.48
C ARG A 733 16.51 9.83 6.02
N LYS A 734 15.53 9.59 5.18
CA LYS A 734 15.65 9.60 3.72
C LYS A 734 14.34 10.11 3.11
N PRO A 735 14.37 10.90 2.03
CA PRO A 735 13.14 11.29 1.34
C PRO A 735 12.35 10.09 0.85
N ALA A 736 11.01 10.16 1.00
CA ALA A 736 10.08 9.15 0.51
C ALA A 736 8.88 9.81 -0.16
N VAL A 737 8.28 9.17 -1.16
CA VAL A 737 7.07 9.67 -1.81
C VAL A 737 5.95 9.79 -0.79
N HIS A 738 5.30 10.96 -0.76
CA HIS A 738 4.31 11.28 0.26
C HIS A 738 2.93 11.66 -0.30
N HIS A 739 2.89 12.46 -1.36
CA HIS A 739 1.65 12.98 -1.91
C HIS A 739 1.78 13.19 -3.42
N THR A 740 0.72 12.96 -4.18
CA THR A 740 0.65 13.32 -5.60
C THR A 740 -0.24 14.55 -5.76
N MET A 741 0.26 15.56 -6.51
CA MET A 741 -0.46 16.83 -6.66
C MET A 741 -1.52 16.76 -7.74
N GLY A 742 -1.24 15.96 -8.77
CA GLY A 742 -2.10 15.82 -9.92
C GLY A 742 -3.18 14.77 -9.76
N GLY A 743 -4.19 14.89 -10.58
CA GLY A 743 -5.35 14.02 -10.61
C GLY A 743 -6.39 14.48 -11.62
N LEU A 744 -7.62 14.08 -11.37
CA LEU A 744 -8.77 14.48 -12.15
C LEU A 744 -8.99 15.99 -12.05
N LYS A 745 -9.23 16.62 -13.19
CA LYS A 745 -9.58 18.04 -13.23
C LYS A 745 -10.99 18.25 -12.74
N ILE A 746 -11.14 19.17 -11.79
CA ILE A 746 -12.42 19.49 -11.16
C ILE A 746 -12.70 21.00 -11.22
N ASP A 747 -13.97 21.38 -11.05
CA ASP A 747 -14.39 22.75 -10.75
C ASP A 747 -14.59 22.97 -9.22
N THR A 748 -14.98 24.16 -8.83
CA THR A 748 -15.22 24.57 -7.43
C THR A 748 -16.37 23.82 -6.74
N LEU A 749 -17.22 23.13 -7.50
CA LEU A 749 -18.31 22.29 -7.03
C LEU A 749 -17.96 20.80 -7.09
N THR A 750 -16.68 20.48 -7.42
CA THR A 750 -16.13 19.13 -7.52
C THR A 750 -16.63 18.27 -8.68
N HIS A 751 -17.31 18.86 -9.67
CA HIS A 751 -17.60 18.14 -10.91
C HIS A 751 -16.31 17.75 -11.60
N VAL A 752 -16.24 16.51 -12.09
CA VAL A 752 -15.14 16.06 -12.95
C VAL A 752 -15.34 16.63 -14.36
N LEU A 753 -14.27 17.23 -14.90
CA LEU A 753 -14.28 17.86 -16.21
C LEU A 753 -13.60 16.98 -17.26
N ASN A 754 -14.11 17.03 -18.51
CA ASN A 754 -13.46 16.40 -19.65
C ASN A 754 -12.41 17.34 -20.28
N GLU A 755 -11.68 16.88 -21.29
CA GLU A 755 -10.64 17.65 -22.02
C GLU A 755 -11.15 18.96 -22.64
N ASN A 756 -12.46 19.09 -22.85
CA ASN A 756 -13.08 20.31 -23.37
C ASN A 756 -13.56 21.25 -22.24
N GLY A 757 -13.28 20.93 -20.97
CA GLY A 757 -13.73 21.68 -19.80
C GLY A 757 -15.21 21.50 -19.50
N GLN A 758 -15.88 20.50 -20.05
CA GLN A 758 -17.29 20.23 -19.81
C GLN A 758 -17.44 19.23 -18.65
N ILE A 759 -18.49 19.38 -17.87
CA ILE A 759 -18.85 18.48 -16.77
C ILE A 759 -19.18 17.08 -17.32
N ILE A 760 -18.65 16.05 -16.70
CA ILE A 760 -19.06 14.67 -16.89
C ILE A 760 -20.28 14.42 -15.96
N PRO A 761 -21.49 14.25 -16.51
CA PRO A 761 -22.70 14.20 -15.70
C PRO A 761 -22.67 13.02 -14.69
N GLY A 762 -23.06 13.31 -13.44
CA GLY A 762 -23.14 12.32 -12.37
C GLY A 762 -21.79 11.89 -11.79
N LEU A 763 -20.67 12.53 -12.18
CA LEU A 763 -19.33 12.20 -11.69
C LEU A 763 -18.67 13.39 -10.96
N TYR A 764 -18.24 13.12 -9.72
CA TYR A 764 -17.59 14.05 -8.80
C TYR A 764 -16.27 13.48 -8.31
N ALA A 765 -15.33 14.34 -7.89
CA ALA A 765 -14.08 13.90 -7.30
C ALA A 765 -13.62 14.82 -6.18
N ALA A 766 -13.01 14.26 -5.11
CA ALA A 766 -12.51 15.03 -3.97
C ALA A 766 -11.30 14.39 -3.30
N GLY A 767 -10.42 15.23 -2.76
CA GLY A 767 -9.16 14.84 -2.13
C GLY A 767 -8.10 14.50 -3.17
N GLU A 768 -7.09 13.74 -2.80
CA GLU A 768 -5.86 13.50 -3.58
C GLU A 768 -6.07 12.86 -4.96
N VAL A 769 -7.26 12.35 -5.27
CA VAL A 769 -7.63 11.88 -6.61
C VAL A 769 -7.86 13.01 -7.61
N ALA A 770 -8.13 14.23 -7.10
CA ALA A 770 -8.32 15.45 -7.87
C ALA A 770 -7.04 16.29 -7.91
N GLY A 771 -6.78 16.95 -9.03
CA GLY A 771 -5.66 17.87 -9.22
C GLY A 771 -6.12 19.32 -9.34
N GLY A 772 -5.16 20.23 -9.60
CA GLY A 772 -5.41 21.65 -9.82
C GLY A 772 -5.41 22.53 -8.57
N LEU A 773 -5.45 21.95 -7.39
CA LEU A 773 -5.45 22.69 -6.11
C LEU A 773 -4.03 23.01 -5.61
N HIS A 774 -3.19 22.02 -5.53
CA HIS A 774 -1.87 22.10 -4.88
C HIS A 774 -0.73 22.35 -5.86
N ALA A 775 -0.98 22.21 -7.13
CA ALA A 775 -0.03 22.42 -8.24
C ALA A 775 1.32 21.71 -8.06
N GLY A 776 2.42 22.44 -7.87
CA GLY A 776 3.75 21.88 -7.76
C GLY A 776 4.18 21.47 -6.34
N ASN A 777 3.52 22.00 -5.30
CA ASN A 777 3.85 21.68 -3.91
C ASN A 777 2.71 21.98 -2.94
N ARG A 778 2.33 21.00 -2.14
CA ARG A 778 1.29 21.13 -1.12
C ARG A 778 1.87 21.56 0.23
N LEU A 779 1.28 22.60 0.84
CA LEU A 779 1.63 22.99 2.20
C LEU A 779 1.30 21.90 3.22
N GLY A 780 2.16 21.74 4.25
CA GLY A 780 1.90 20.84 5.37
C GLY A 780 0.56 21.18 6.06
N GLY A 781 -0.26 20.14 6.31
CA GLY A 781 -1.60 20.32 6.90
C GLY A 781 -2.74 20.55 5.90
N ASN A 782 -2.45 21.05 4.67
CA ASN A 782 -3.49 21.34 3.68
C ASN A 782 -4.22 20.11 3.15
N SER A 783 -3.61 18.93 3.15
CA SER A 783 -4.29 17.71 2.70
C SER A 783 -5.52 17.35 3.53
N LEU A 784 -5.47 17.59 4.86
CA LEU A 784 -6.64 17.35 5.71
C LEU A 784 -7.72 18.42 5.50
N THR A 785 -7.31 19.66 5.28
CA THR A 785 -8.25 20.75 4.93
C THR A 785 -8.95 20.45 3.60
N ASP A 786 -8.19 20.02 2.59
CA ASP A 786 -8.69 19.64 1.27
C ASP A 786 -9.74 18.51 1.38
N ILE A 787 -9.38 17.35 1.94
CA ILE A 787 -10.28 16.19 1.96
C ILE A 787 -11.59 16.45 2.71
N PHE A 788 -11.57 17.23 3.78
CA PHE A 788 -12.79 17.54 4.53
C PHE A 788 -13.59 18.68 3.92
N THR A 789 -12.94 19.60 3.25
CA THR A 789 -13.64 20.69 2.52
C THR A 789 -14.28 20.17 1.23
N PHE A 790 -13.47 19.63 0.33
CA PHE A 790 -13.98 19.18 -0.97
C PHE A 790 -14.77 17.88 -0.88
N GLY A 791 -14.47 17.00 0.08
CA GLY A 791 -15.30 15.81 0.34
C GLY A 791 -16.74 16.19 0.69
N ARG A 792 -16.93 17.18 1.59
CA ARG A 792 -18.26 17.72 1.93
C ARG A 792 -18.94 18.34 0.72
N ILE A 793 -18.23 19.18 -0.04
CA ILE A 793 -18.77 19.83 -1.24
C ILE A 793 -19.23 18.76 -2.24
N ALA A 794 -18.44 17.72 -2.48
CA ALA A 794 -18.78 16.64 -3.41
C ALA A 794 -20.07 15.93 -3.00
N GLY A 795 -20.21 15.57 -1.71
CA GLY A 795 -21.44 14.97 -1.20
C GLY A 795 -22.65 15.88 -1.32
N GLN A 796 -22.51 17.17 -0.99
CA GLN A 796 -23.58 18.17 -1.08
C GLN A 796 -24.00 18.42 -2.52
N THR A 797 -23.03 18.58 -3.44
CA THR A 797 -23.33 18.86 -4.85
C THR A 797 -23.97 17.64 -5.50
N ALA A 798 -23.43 16.44 -5.25
CA ALA A 798 -23.99 15.19 -5.79
C ALA A 798 -25.47 15.01 -5.41
N VAL A 799 -25.84 15.28 -4.16
CA VAL A 799 -27.23 15.21 -3.71
C VAL A 799 -28.09 16.30 -4.34
N LYS A 800 -27.62 17.54 -4.33
CA LYS A 800 -28.38 18.69 -4.81
C LYS A 800 -28.77 18.57 -6.29
N GLU A 801 -27.90 18.00 -7.10
CA GLU A 801 -28.08 17.98 -8.56
C GLU A 801 -28.68 16.67 -9.10
N ASN A 802 -28.57 15.55 -8.37
CA ASN A 802 -28.96 14.24 -8.91
C ASN A 802 -30.00 13.49 -8.06
N CYS A 803 -30.15 13.81 -6.79
CA CYS A 803 -31.03 13.11 -5.87
C CYS A 803 -32.18 13.98 -5.41
#